data_6e01eec409ab8187d75086a4ec754bf4
#
_entry.id   6e01eec409ab8187d75086a4ec754bf4
#
_cell.length_a   1.000
_cell.length_b   1.000
_cell.length_c   1.000
_cell.angle_alpha   90.00
_cell.angle_beta   90.00
_cell.angle_gamma   90.00
#
_symmetry.space_group_name_H-M   'P 1'
#
loop_
_entity.id
_entity.type
_entity.pdbx_description
1 polymer ?
#
loop_
_entity_poly.entity_id
_entity_poly.type
_entity_poly.pdbx_seq_one_letter_code
_entity_poly.pdbx_strand_id
1 'polypeptide(L)'
;MAVVETVDNRPRAEGAVLRAVEQFVVHMPEISRVELRRAFHSATNFWAGDARELWWRWTTETLDSVGVRAQAVDCTVAEAIELAREGAILLCAPDHDESGVHPVVIDGRSQRSISIRKEGQRRNVRLKQVRSLLKSGGGTGMIRCVVIDPDQKHLVKSMGPAKVKPLQRVWQLLRPESSDIWLVVVFAFVVGLLTLATPIAVESLVNTVAFGRFLQPVIVLAILLMSFLTFSAAVIGLQTYVVEIIERRLFARVAADLSYRLPRTSQNKLKGHDVPETVNRFLDIALTQKVTTSLLLDGVGLLLSTFIGMVVLAFYHPFLLGFDVVLLASITFIVFVLGRGGVKSAIDESKKKYAAAAWFEELARCPVAFHTSAGRELAADRANTIIAAYLSARREHFSVLMRQIIFALFLQAASSTLLLGLGGWLVISGELTLGQLVAAELIVAVIVGGFAKLGKHLASFYDLLASVDKLGVLFDLETEKPSGLISPPGHMHSLQLEDVVIGGRSRSIILSPGETLAILEENQMSGEQLLHAIYGFDDLHEGHILIDGLSPDDFRPDTLRERVALVDDIEIFSGTIEENVDLNRFQISPAAVREITTELELADDILHLADGYDTKLNSTGHPLNRNQLQLLMLARALVGRPHILLINRALDSLPDDDLERALSCLLAPKRQLVTVVTTGRRDIAACLNSVWSLQDTPGSH
;
A
#
# COMPACT_ATOMS: atom_id res chain seq x y z
N MET A 1 -35.77 44.52 20.66
CA MET A 1 -35.40 43.29 21.39
C MET A 1 -36.16 42.14 20.73
N ALA A 2 -35.61 41.52 19.76
CA ALA A 2 -36.13 40.32 19.15
C ALA A 2 -35.08 39.21 19.40
N VAL A 3 -35.42 38.28 20.30
CA VAL A 3 -34.66 37.07 20.57
C VAL A 3 -34.90 36.18 19.35
N VAL A 4 -33.91 36.03 18.49
CA VAL A 4 -33.89 35.01 17.44
C VAL A 4 -33.65 33.71 18.16
N GLU A 5 -34.69 32.89 18.35
CA GLU A 5 -34.58 31.46 18.68
C GLU A 5 -33.81 30.78 17.54
N THR A 6 -32.55 30.52 17.75
CA THR A 6 -31.79 29.59 16.91
C THR A 6 -32.37 28.19 17.18
N VAL A 7 -33.31 27.76 16.34
CA VAL A 7 -33.79 26.39 16.30
C VAL A 7 -32.56 25.47 16.12
N ASP A 8 -32.31 24.65 17.10
CA ASP A 8 -31.19 23.68 17.08
C ASP A 8 -31.43 22.66 15.93
N ASN A 9 -30.84 22.94 14.77
CA ASN A 9 -30.95 22.11 13.58
C ASN A 9 -29.99 20.91 13.60
N ARG A 10 -29.18 20.76 14.67
CA ARG A 10 -28.22 19.66 14.88
C ARG A 10 -28.82 18.28 14.63
N PRO A 11 -29.93 17.87 15.28
CA PRO A 11 -30.43 16.50 15.15
C PRO A 11 -30.91 16.18 13.72
N ARG A 12 -31.32 17.17 12.94
CA ARG A 12 -31.77 16.96 11.55
C ARG A 12 -30.60 16.78 10.60
N ALA A 13 -29.52 17.52 10.75
CA ALA A 13 -28.33 17.43 9.94
C ALA A 13 -27.56 16.13 10.22
N GLU A 14 -27.36 15.76 11.49
CA GLU A 14 -26.79 14.49 11.90
C GLU A 14 -27.57 13.30 11.34
N GLY A 15 -28.90 13.35 11.43
CA GLY A 15 -29.77 12.31 10.87
C GLY A 15 -29.70 12.20 9.34
N ALA A 16 -29.40 13.28 8.63
CA ALA A 16 -29.21 13.26 7.17
C ALA A 16 -27.88 12.58 6.79
N VAL A 17 -26.79 12.90 7.49
CA VAL A 17 -25.48 12.27 7.30
C VAL A 17 -25.55 10.79 7.63
N LEU A 18 -26.14 10.42 8.78
CA LEU A 18 -26.33 9.01 9.17
C LEU A 18 -27.06 8.21 8.11
N ARG A 19 -28.20 8.72 7.59
CA ARG A 19 -28.93 8.05 6.51
C ARG A 19 -28.09 7.87 5.24
N ALA A 20 -27.24 8.85 4.90
CA ALA A 20 -26.35 8.74 3.78
C ALA A 20 -25.27 7.69 3.99
N VAL A 21 -24.69 7.63 5.19
CA VAL A 21 -23.72 6.59 5.58
C VAL A 21 -24.35 5.20 5.56
N GLU A 22 -25.56 5.04 6.07
CA GLU A 22 -26.32 3.77 5.97
C GLU A 22 -26.55 3.35 4.51
N GLN A 23 -26.87 4.28 3.62
CA GLN A 23 -27.03 4.03 2.18
C GLN A 23 -25.72 3.71 1.48
N PHE A 24 -24.65 4.34 1.92
CA PHE A 24 -23.31 4.12 1.44
C PHE A 24 -22.84 2.67 1.70
N VAL A 25 -23.21 2.11 2.86
CA VAL A 25 -22.81 0.77 3.31
C VAL A 25 -23.79 -0.34 2.90
N VAL A 26 -24.90 -0.01 2.24
CA VAL A 26 -25.94 -1.03 1.81
C VAL A 26 -25.36 -2.20 1.00
N HIS A 27 -24.25 -2.02 0.30
CA HIS A 27 -23.59 -3.07 -0.48
C HIS A 27 -22.63 -3.93 0.34
N MET A 28 -22.58 -3.74 1.66
CA MET A 28 -21.67 -4.42 2.58
C MET A 28 -22.50 -5.21 3.63
N PRO A 29 -23.00 -6.41 3.29
CA PRO A 29 -23.92 -7.17 4.15
C PRO A 29 -23.32 -7.61 5.48
N GLU A 30 -22.02 -7.52 5.65
CA GLU A 30 -21.31 -7.93 6.86
C GLU A 30 -21.38 -6.88 7.99
N ILE A 31 -21.81 -5.64 7.70
CA ILE A 31 -21.87 -4.56 8.69
C ILE A 31 -23.26 -4.47 9.30
N SER A 32 -23.32 -4.61 10.62
CA SER A 32 -24.55 -4.44 11.38
C SER A 32 -24.96 -2.97 11.40
N ARG A 33 -26.24 -2.68 11.09
CA ARG A 33 -26.79 -1.32 11.20
C ARG A 33 -26.71 -0.77 12.62
N VAL A 34 -26.74 -1.64 13.63
CA VAL A 34 -26.66 -1.24 15.03
C VAL A 34 -25.25 -0.77 15.35
N GLU A 35 -24.23 -1.50 14.88
CA GLU A 35 -22.83 -1.11 15.04
C GLU A 35 -22.55 0.19 14.31
N LEU A 36 -23.01 0.34 13.07
CA LEU A 36 -22.84 1.57 12.30
C LEU A 36 -23.43 2.80 13.01
N ARG A 37 -24.65 2.66 13.59
CA ARG A 37 -25.27 3.75 14.35
C ARG A 37 -24.52 4.08 15.63
N ARG A 38 -24.06 3.08 16.37
CA ARG A 38 -23.21 3.30 17.56
C ARG A 38 -21.94 4.01 17.21
N ALA A 39 -21.25 3.55 16.16
CA ALA A 39 -20.03 4.19 15.67
C ALA A 39 -20.29 5.65 15.25
N PHE A 40 -21.40 5.93 14.55
CA PHE A 40 -21.77 7.28 14.15
C PHE A 40 -22.04 8.20 15.33
N HIS A 41 -22.79 7.74 16.32
CA HIS A 41 -23.03 8.53 17.55
C HIS A 41 -21.74 8.76 18.34
N SER A 42 -20.86 7.79 18.37
CA SER A 42 -19.53 7.97 18.98
C SER A 42 -18.73 9.02 18.23
N ALA A 43 -18.70 8.96 16.90
CA ALA A 43 -17.99 9.92 16.05
C ALA A 43 -18.54 11.36 16.19
N THR A 44 -19.86 11.52 16.24
CA THR A 44 -20.49 12.86 16.41
C THR A 44 -20.26 13.44 17.82
N ASN A 45 -20.20 12.60 18.84
CA ASN A 45 -19.88 13.02 20.21
C ASN A 45 -18.41 13.41 20.35
N PHE A 46 -17.52 12.66 19.74
CA PHE A 46 -16.07 12.92 19.78
C PHE A 46 -15.72 14.18 18.97
N TRP A 47 -16.24 14.31 17.76
CA TRP A 47 -16.08 15.47 16.90
C TRP A 47 -17.31 16.39 17.02
N ALA A 48 -17.51 16.97 18.22
CA ALA A 48 -18.63 17.88 18.44
C ALA A 48 -18.43 19.19 17.66
N GLY A 49 -19.36 19.52 16.75
CA GLY A 49 -19.27 20.73 15.94
C GLY A 49 -20.41 20.85 14.94
N ASP A 50 -20.26 21.76 13.94
CA ASP A 50 -21.25 21.94 12.89
C ASP A 50 -21.16 20.80 11.87
N ALA A 51 -22.29 20.20 11.52
CA ALA A 51 -22.40 19.18 10.51
C ALA A 51 -21.85 19.63 9.13
N ARG A 52 -21.91 20.92 8.83
CA ARG A 52 -21.41 21.50 7.57
C ARG A 52 -19.90 21.35 7.42
N GLU A 53 -19.17 21.41 8.51
CA GLU A 53 -17.71 21.30 8.52
C GLU A 53 -17.23 19.87 8.78
N LEU A 54 -17.96 19.10 9.60
CA LEU A 54 -17.51 17.83 10.14
C LEU A 54 -18.16 16.58 9.54
N TRP A 55 -19.15 16.70 8.64
CA TRP A 55 -19.87 15.57 8.05
C TRP A 55 -18.93 14.49 7.46
N TRP A 56 -17.88 14.92 6.78
CA TRP A 56 -16.89 14.04 6.16
C TRP A 56 -16.07 13.29 7.21
N ARG A 57 -15.75 13.96 8.33
CA ARG A 57 -15.01 13.38 9.44
C ARG A 57 -15.85 12.36 10.20
N TRP A 58 -17.11 12.69 10.49
CA TRP A 58 -18.05 11.73 11.08
C TRP A 58 -18.22 10.50 10.20
N THR A 59 -18.25 10.70 8.88
CA THR A 59 -18.37 9.60 7.92
C THR A 59 -17.13 8.72 7.88
N THR A 60 -15.95 9.31 7.75
CA THR A 60 -14.68 8.54 7.72
C THR A 60 -14.46 7.80 9.03
N GLU A 61 -14.68 8.46 10.15
CA GLU A 61 -14.54 7.92 11.50
C GLU A 61 -15.49 6.75 11.75
N THR A 62 -16.77 6.91 11.37
CA THR A 62 -17.77 5.84 11.48
C THR A 62 -17.39 4.62 10.66
N LEU A 63 -16.91 4.83 9.44
CA LEU A 63 -16.56 3.75 8.53
C LEU A 63 -15.30 3.03 8.98
N ASP A 64 -14.30 3.77 9.43
CA ASP A 64 -13.05 3.19 9.94
C ASP A 64 -13.30 2.33 11.20
N SER A 65 -14.16 2.79 12.12
CA SER A 65 -14.53 2.05 13.33
C SER A 65 -15.29 0.74 13.06
N VAL A 66 -15.98 0.62 11.92
CA VAL A 66 -16.61 -0.64 11.48
C VAL A 66 -15.71 -1.43 10.50
N GLY A 67 -14.44 -1.06 10.37
CA GLY A 67 -13.44 -1.75 9.55
C GLY A 67 -13.60 -1.51 8.04
N VAL A 68 -14.24 -0.40 7.65
CA VAL A 68 -14.37 0.03 6.25
C VAL A 68 -13.43 1.18 5.99
N ARG A 69 -12.48 0.98 5.12
CA ARG A 69 -11.56 2.04 4.71
C ARG A 69 -12.30 3.12 3.93
N ALA A 70 -12.29 4.32 4.46
CA ALA A 70 -12.82 5.50 3.82
C ALA A 70 -11.80 6.65 3.89
N GLN A 71 -11.69 7.40 2.82
CA GLN A 71 -10.76 8.53 2.75
C GLN A 71 -11.50 9.79 2.27
N ALA A 72 -11.29 10.89 2.99
CA ALA A 72 -11.74 12.19 2.52
C ALA A 72 -10.73 12.75 1.50
N VAL A 73 -11.23 13.20 0.35
CA VAL A 73 -10.43 13.73 -0.75
C VAL A 73 -11.09 15.01 -1.27
N ASP A 74 -10.29 16.05 -1.45
CA ASP A 74 -10.70 17.26 -2.15
C ASP A 74 -10.36 17.07 -3.63
N CYS A 75 -11.38 17.03 -4.49
CA CYS A 75 -11.23 16.79 -5.92
C CYS A 75 -12.14 17.68 -6.75
N THR A 76 -11.82 17.82 -8.03
CA THR A 76 -12.71 18.47 -8.99
C THR A 76 -13.91 17.59 -9.31
N VAL A 77 -15.00 18.19 -9.76
CA VAL A 77 -16.20 17.44 -10.21
C VAL A 77 -15.87 16.44 -11.33
N ALA A 78 -14.87 16.73 -12.16
CA ALA A 78 -14.42 15.82 -13.21
C ALA A 78 -13.74 14.57 -12.64
N GLU A 79 -12.83 14.76 -11.70
CA GLU A 79 -12.13 13.68 -11.00
C GLU A 79 -13.09 12.82 -10.16
N ALA A 80 -14.05 13.44 -9.45
CA ALA A 80 -15.08 12.70 -8.72
C ALA A 80 -15.91 11.79 -9.63
N ILE A 81 -16.25 12.26 -10.84
CA ILE A 81 -16.96 11.45 -11.84
C ILE A 81 -16.06 10.31 -12.36
N GLU A 82 -14.78 10.56 -12.54
CA GLU A 82 -13.82 9.56 -13.00
C GLU A 82 -13.62 8.46 -11.94
N LEU A 83 -13.41 8.83 -10.69
CA LEU A 83 -13.34 7.90 -9.55
C LEU A 83 -14.60 7.03 -9.44
N ALA A 84 -15.79 7.64 -9.60
CA ALA A 84 -17.03 6.88 -9.60
C ALA A 84 -17.13 5.89 -10.76
N ARG A 85 -16.61 6.24 -11.97
CA ARG A 85 -16.57 5.36 -13.13
C ARG A 85 -15.59 4.19 -12.97
N GLU A 86 -14.54 4.40 -12.21
CA GLU A 86 -13.57 3.37 -11.87
C GLU A 86 -14.07 2.38 -10.80
N GLY A 87 -15.29 2.60 -10.29
CA GLY A 87 -15.96 1.70 -9.36
C GLY A 87 -15.96 2.16 -7.91
N ALA A 88 -15.33 3.31 -7.60
CA ALA A 88 -15.39 3.88 -6.27
C ALA A 88 -16.81 4.36 -5.94
N ILE A 89 -17.20 4.21 -4.67
CA ILE A 89 -18.43 4.81 -4.15
C ILE A 89 -18.04 6.12 -3.45
N LEU A 90 -18.70 7.21 -3.82
CA LEU A 90 -18.42 8.54 -3.30
C LEU A 90 -19.60 9.06 -2.48
N LEU A 91 -19.31 9.61 -1.31
CA LEU A 91 -20.24 10.45 -0.55
C LEU A 91 -19.77 11.90 -0.65
N CYS A 92 -20.59 12.76 -1.21
CA CYS A 92 -20.32 14.18 -1.36
C CYS A 92 -21.46 15.00 -0.74
N ALA A 93 -21.16 16.18 -0.22
CA ALA A 93 -22.16 17.12 0.26
C ALA A 93 -21.99 18.48 -0.47
N PRO A 94 -22.50 18.59 -1.71
CA PRO A 94 -22.27 19.76 -2.55
C PRO A 94 -23.04 21.00 -2.12
N ASP A 95 -24.19 20.84 -1.47
CA ASP A 95 -25.08 21.93 -1.06
C ASP A 95 -25.09 22.09 0.46
N HIS A 96 -24.69 23.27 0.91
CA HIS A 96 -24.88 23.73 2.27
C HIS A 96 -25.83 24.92 2.21
N ASP A 97 -27.11 24.71 2.48
CA ASP A 97 -28.06 25.79 2.64
C ASP A 97 -28.39 26.02 4.14
N GLU A 98 -29.23 27.01 4.43
CA GLU A 98 -29.64 27.28 5.81
C GLU A 98 -30.37 26.11 6.47
N SER A 99 -30.87 25.15 5.68
CA SER A 99 -31.58 23.94 6.15
C SER A 99 -30.69 22.78 6.54
N GLY A 100 -29.37 22.79 6.23
CA GLY A 100 -28.42 21.76 6.67
C GLY A 100 -27.53 21.16 5.55
N VAL A 101 -26.96 19.99 5.85
CA VAL A 101 -26.10 19.22 4.94
C VAL A 101 -26.96 18.25 4.12
N HIS A 102 -26.81 18.27 2.79
CA HIS A 102 -27.49 17.38 1.87
C HIS A 102 -26.51 16.39 1.22
N PRO A 103 -26.17 15.28 1.90
CA PRO A 103 -25.20 14.34 1.36
C PRO A 103 -25.80 13.53 0.19
N VAL A 104 -24.98 13.33 -0.82
CA VAL A 104 -25.29 12.60 -2.06
C VAL A 104 -24.32 11.45 -2.24
N VAL A 105 -24.85 10.23 -2.36
CA VAL A 105 -24.04 9.05 -2.67
C VAL A 105 -24.00 8.84 -4.18
N ILE A 106 -22.81 8.73 -4.72
CA ILE A 106 -22.53 8.51 -6.14
C ILE A 106 -21.94 7.10 -6.30
N ASP A 107 -22.58 6.27 -7.12
CA ASP A 107 -22.16 4.91 -7.43
C ASP A 107 -22.09 4.73 -8.95
N GLY A 108 -20.89 4.54 -9.48
CA GLY A 108 -20.60 4.50 -10.91
C GLY A 108 -20.43 3.10 -11.51
N ARG A 109 -20.80 2.03 -10.80
CA ARG A 109 -20.61 0.63 -11.24
C ARG A 109 -21.19 0.28 -12.62
N SER A 110 -21.93 1.17 -13.27
CA SER A 110 -22.40 1.01 -14.63
C SER A 110 -21.66 1.99 -15.57
N GLN A 111 -20.96 1.47 -16.56
CA GLN A 111 -20.20 2.28 -17.53
C GLN A 111 -21.03 3.31 -18.31
N ARG A 112 -22.35 3.19 -18.36
CA ARG A 112 -23.26 4.07 -19.15
C ARG A 112 -24.08 5.03 -18.31
N SER A 113 -24.27 4.80 -17.01
CA SER A 113 -25.07 5.65 -16.14
C SER A 113 -24.50 5.67 -14.72
N ILE A 114 -24.46 6.85 -14.12
CA ILE A 114 -24.07 7.02 -12.72
C ILE A 114 -25.37 6.97 -11.91
N SER A 115 -25.43 6.11 -10.89
CA SER A 115 -26.57 6.12 -9.97
C SER A 115 -26.29 7.08 -8.83
N ILE A 116 -27.20 8.01 -8.63
CA ILE A 116 -27.19 8.94 -7.52
C ILE A 116 -28.27 8.54 -6.53
N ARG A 117 -27.92 8.54 -5.24
CA ARG A 117 -28.89 8.37 -4.15
C ARG A 117 -28.93 9.68 -3.34
N LYS A 118 -30.10 10.31 -3.37
CA LYS A 118 -30.42 11.47 -2.52
C LYS A 118 -31.66 11.12 -1.72
N GLU A 119 -31.62 11.27 -0.40
CA GLU A 119 -32.74 11.02 0.51
C GLU A 119 -33.42 9.64 0.34
N GLY A 120 -32.64 8.60 0.06
CA GLY A 120 -33.19 7.22 -0.11
C GLY A 120 -33.66 6.87 -1.51
N GLN A 121 -33.81 7.83 -2.41
CA GLN A 121 -34.22 7.55 -3.79
C GLN A 121 -33.02 7.33 -4.70
N ARG A 122 -32.98 6.19 -5.36
CA ARG A 122 -31.97 5.88 -6.39
C ARG A 122 -32.45 6.40 -7.74
N ARG A 123 -31.66 7.27 -8.36
CA ARG A 123 -31.92 7.76 -9.73
C ARG A 123 -30.68 7.51 -10.60
N ASN A 124 -30.88 6.90 -11.75
CA ASN A 124 -29.84 6.83 -12.78
C ASN A 124 -29.82 8.16 -13.55
N VAL A 125 -28.70 8.85 -13.49
CA VAL A 125 -28.57 10.22 -13.97
C VAL A 125 -27.52 10.30 -15.07
N ARG A 126 -27.77 11.12 -16.09
CA ARG A 126 -26.79 11.35 -17.17
C ARG A 126 -25.66 12.27 -16.65
N LEU A 127 -24.46 12.07 -17.17
CA LEU A 127 -23.23 12.83 -16.78
C LEU A 127 -23.40 14.35 -16.70
N LYS A 128 -24.17 14.94 -17.63
CA LYS A 128 -24.44 16.38 -17.61
C LYS A 128 -25.22 16.83 -16.38
N GLN A 129 -26.13 16.00 -15.89
CA GLN A 129 -26.94 16.27 -14.70
C GLN A 129 -26.14 16.05 -13.40
N VAL A 130 -25.19 15.10 -13.38
CA VAL A 130 -24.24 14.93 -12.26
C VAL A 130 -23.40 16.19 -12.09
N ARG A 131 -22.89 16.73 -13.20
CA ARG A 131 -22.11 17.99 -13.19
C ARG A 131 -22.93 19.19 -12.68
N SER A 132 -24.22 19.26 -12.98
CA SER A 132 -25.06 20.36 -12.48
C SER A 132 -25.36 20.21 -11.00
N LEU A 133 -25.55 18.99 -10.50
CA LEU A 133 -25.81 18.70 -9.08
C LEU A 133 -24.59 18.96 -8.20
N LEU A 134 -23.37 18.69 -8.70
CA LEU A 134 -22.14 18.89 -7.96
C LEU A 134 -21.56 20.31 -8.09
N LYS A 135 -22.02 21.12 -9.05
CA LYS A 135 -21.53 22.49 -9.28
C LYS A 135 -22.19 23.57 -8.41
N SER A 136 -23.21 23.25 -7.62
CA SER A 136 -23.95 24.23 -6.82
C SER A 136 -23.20 24.73 -5.57
N GLY A 137 -22.01 24.20 -5.25
CA GLY A 137 -21.19 24.64 -4.12
C GLY A 137 -20.02 25.56 -4.54
N GLY A 138 -20.05 26.75 -4.05
CA GLY A 138 -19.12 27.88 -4.07
C GLY A 138 -17.69 27.77 -4.59
N GLY A 139 -17.40 28.58 -5.55
CA GLY A 139 -16.16 29.41 -5.73
C GLY A 139 -14.87 28.73 -6.23
N THR A 140 -14.44 27.61 -5.76
CA THR A 140 -13.10 27.04 -6.09
C THR A 140 -13.14 25.87 -7.08
N GLY A 141 -14.32 25.37 -7.44
CA GLY A 141 -14.45 24.19 -8.31
C GLY A 141 -14.01 22.87 -7.69
N MET A 142 -13.50 22.87 -6.47
CA MET A 142 -13.16 21.67 -5.70
C MET A 142 -14.31 21.30 -4.76
N ILE A 143 -14.57 20.00 -4.65
CA ILE A 143 -15.59 19.42 -3.76
C ILE A 143 -14.91 18.41 -2.85
N ARG A 144 -15.32 18.38 -1.58
CA ARG A 144 -14.88 17.35 -0.64
C ARG A 144 -15.75 16.11 -0.78
N CYS A 145 -15.11 14.98 -1.00
CA CYS A 145 -15.74 13.68 -1.15
C CYS A 145 -15.14 12.68 -0.17
N VAL A 146 -15.98 11.81 0.42
CA VAL A 146 -15.52 10.61 1.11
C VAL A 146 -15.61 9.46 0.12
N VAL A 147 -14.48 8.82 -0.13
CA VAL A 147 -14.31 7.74 -1.12
C VAL A 147 -14.18 6.42 -0.40
N ILE A 148 -14.97 5.43 -0.82
CA ILE A 148 -14.77 4.02 -0.46
C ILE A 148 -14.46 3.22 -1.72
N ASP A 149 -13.43 2.38 -1.65
CA ASP A 149 -13.20 1.33 -2.61
C ASP A 149 -13.81 0.02 -2.08
N PRO A 150 -14.93 -0.46 -2.65
CA PRO A 150 -15.60 -1.65 -2.16
C PRO A 150 -14.78 -2.94 -2.33
N ASP A 151 -13.80 -2.93 -3.25
CA ASP A 151 -12.96 -4.10 -3.53
C ASP A 151 -11.77 -4.22 -2.56
N GLN A 152 -11.41 -3.17 -1.83
CA GLN A 152 -10.32 -3.18 -0.85
C GLN A 152 -10.58 -4.01 0.42
N LYS A 153 -11.84 -4.34 0.73
CA LYS A 153 -12.18 -5.26 1.85
C LYS A 153 -11.44 -6.60 1.78
N HIS A 154 -11.16 -7.09 0.58
CA HIS A 154 -10.51 -8.38 0.39
C HIS A 154 -9.01 -8.35 0.68
N LEU A 155 -8.34 -7.21 0.52
CA LEU A 155 -6.91 -7.07 0.85
C LEU A 155 -6.68 -7.00 2.36
N VAL A 156 -7.53 -6.30 3.10
CA VAL A 156 -7.39 -6.14 4.56
C VAL A 156 -7.76 -7.42 5.34
N LYS A 157 -8.77 -8.18 4.87
CA LYS A 157 -9.29 -9.35 5.60
C LYS A 157 -8.62 -10.69 5.21
N SER A 158 -7.91 -10.74 4.08
CA SER A 158 -7.37 -12.00 3.53
C SER A 158 -5.92 -12.29 3.89
N MET A 159 -5.19 -11.35 4.47
CA MET A 159 -3.78 -11.52 4.80
C MET A 159 -3.55 -11.63 6.31
N GLY A 160 -4.13 -12.65 6.93
CA GLY A 160 -3.64 -13.11 8.23
C GLY A 160 -2.25 -13.77 8.09
N PRO A 161 -1.53 -14.05 9.20
CA PRO A 161 -0.14 -14.49 9.22
C PRO A 161 0.11 -15.89 8.62
N ALA A 162 -0.82 -16.43 7.84
CA ALA A 162 -0.63 -17.68 7.12
C ALA A 162 0.35 -17.47 5.96
N LYS A 163 1.41 -18.25 5.88
CA LYS A 163 2.35 -18.29 4.75
C LYS A 163 1.61 -18.62 3.45
N VAL A 164 1.08 -17.61 2.79
CA VAL A 164 0.37 -17.74 1.52
C VAL A 164 1.38 -18.07 0.42
N LYS A 165 1.08 -19.07 -0.42
CA LYS A 165 1.96 -19.42 -1.54
C LYS A 165 2.08 -18.26 -2.53
N PRO A 166 3.26 -18.00 -3.13
CA PRO A 166 3.46 -16.87 -4.05
C PRO A 166 2.43 -16.81 -5.19
N LEU A 167 2.04 -17.93 -5.76
CA LEU A 167 1.04 -18.01 -6.82
C LEU A 167 -0.36 -17.53 -6.34
N GLN A 168 -0.74 -17.85 -5.10
CA GLN A 168 -2.00 -17.40 -4.52
C GLN A 168 -1.98 -15.88 -4.27
N ARG A 169 -0.82 -15.33 -3.89
CA ARG A 169 -0.63 -13.86 -3.75
C ARG A 169 -0.75 -13.14 -5.08
N VAL A 170 -0.14 -13.67 -6.14
CA VAL A 170 -0.33 -13.12 -7.51
C VAL A 170 -1.80 -13.09 -7.87
N TRP A 171 -2.52 -14.18 -7.63
CA TRP A 171 -3.95 -14.24 -7.91
C TRP A 171 -4.76 -13.22 -7.10
N GLN A 172 -4.47 -13.08 -5.80
CA GLN A 172 -5.12 -12.09 -4.94
C GLN A 172 -4.87 -10.66 -5.41
N LEU A 173 -3.63 -10.37 -5.83
CA LEU A 173 -3.21 -9.05 -6.32
C LEU A 173 -3.89 -8.69 -7.64
N LEU A 174 -4.05 -9.65 -8.56
CA LEU A 174 -4.60 -9.45 -9.89
C LEU A 174 -6.13 -9.66 -9.96
N ARG A 175 -6.75 -10.31 -8.98
CA ARG A 175 -8.19 -10.61 -8.96
C ARG A 175 -9.09 -9.40 -9.17
N PRO A 176 -8.83 -8.22 -8.59
CA PRO A 176 -9.66 -7.03 -8.82
C PRO A 176 -9.67 -6.58 -10.29
N GLU A 177 -8.59 -6.83 -11.03
CA GLU A 177 -8.44 -6.51 -12.46
C GLU A 177 -8.90 -7.65 -13.38
N SER A 178 -9.58 -8.67 -12.84
CA SER A 178 -9.94 -9.87 -13.61
C SER A 178 -10.80 -9.57 -14.85
N SER A 179 -11.64 -8.53 -14.81
CA SER A 179 -12.44 -8.09 -15.95
C SER A 179 -11.57 -7.57 -17.11
N ASP A 180 -10.58 -6.74 -16.78
CA ASP A 180 -9.69 -6.14 -17.76
C ASP A 180 -8.68 -7.17 -18.26
N ILE A 181 -8.21 -8.06 -17.39
CA ILE A 181 -7.37 -9.22 -17.80
C ILE A 181 -8.14 -10.11 -18.78
N TRP A 182 -9.42 -10.38 -18.52
CA TRP A 182 -10.24 -11.14 -19.47
C TRP A 182 -10.37 -10.43 -20.83
N LEU A 183 -10.51 -9.10 -20.82
CA LEU A 183 -10.53 -8.31 -22.05
C LEU A 183 -9.20 -8.43 -22.83
N VAL A 184 -8.07 -8.38 -22.12
CA VAL A 184 -6.72 -8.62 -22.72
C VAL A 184 -6.64 -10.00 -23.32
N VAL A 185 -7.16 -11.04 -22.66
CA VAL A 185 -7.20 -12.42 -23.20
C VAL A 185 -8.04 -12.49 -24.48
N VAL A 186 -9.19 -11.82 -24.52
CA VAL A 186 -10.03 -11.76 -25.72
C VAL A 186 -9.32 -11.06 -26.87
N PHE A 187 -8.65 -9.93 -26.62
CA PHE A 187 -7.84 -9.25 -27.62
C PHE A 187 -6.69 -10.13 -28.12
N ALA A 188 -5.97 -10.80 -27.21
CA ALA A 188 -4.90 -11.72 -27.56
C ALA A 188 -5.41 -12.91 -28.41
N PHE A 189 -6.61 -13.41 -28.12
CA PHE A 189 -7.27 -14.45 -28.92
C PHE A 189 -7.56 -13.97 -30.35
N VAL A 190 -8.13 -12.76 -30.49
CA VAL A 190 -8.40 -12.15 -31.81
C VAL A 190 -7.09 -11.94 -32.58
N VAL A 191 -6.05 -11.41 -31.90
CA VAL A 191 -4.72 -11.24 -32.53
C VAL A 191 -4.14 -12.60 -32.95
N GLY A 192 -4.27 -13.63 -32.10
CA GLY A 192 -3.82 -14.98 -32.40
C GLY A 192 -4.50 -15.57 -33.64
N LEU A 193 -5.81 -15.34 -33.82
CA LEU A 193 -6.51 -15.71 -35.05
C LEU A 193 -6.01 -14.93 -36.27
N LEU A 194 -5.79 -13.62 -36.13
CA LEU A 194 -5.31 -12.76 -37.18
C LEU A 194 -3.85 -13.07 -37.59
N THR A 195 -3.06 -13.65 -36.71
CA THR A 195 -1.69 -14.11 -37.01
C THR A 195 -1.68 -15.18 -38.09
N LEU A 196 -2.76 -15.96 -38.23
CA LEU A 196 -2.92 -16.97 -39.31
C LEU A 196 -3.22 -16.37 -40.67
N ALA A 197 -3.56 -15.07 -40.74
CA ALA A 197 -3.87 -14.43 -42.02
C ALA A 197 -2.69 -14.51 -43.00
N THR A 198 -1.45 -14.39 -42.53
CA THR A 198 -0.25 -14.50 -43.37
C THR A 198 -0.04 -15.92 -43.88
N PRO A 199 -0.02 -16.99 -43.07
CA PRO A 199 0.06 -18.36 -43.58
C PRO A 199 -1.02 -18.73 -44.61
N ILE A 200 -2.28 -18.37 -44.31
CA ILE A 200 -3.41 -18.67 -45.21
C ILE A 200 -3.30 -17.88 -46.52
N ALA A 201 -2.86 -16.63 -46.46
CA ALA A 201 -2.63 -15.82 -47.66
C ALA A 201 -1.52 -16.41 -48.52
N VAL A 202 -0.44 -16.90 -47.91
CA VAL A 202 0.68 -17.55 -48.62
C VAL A 202 0.23 -18.87 -49.22
N GLU A 203 -0.55 -19.69 -48.52
CA GLU A 203 -1.16 -20.91 -49.06
C GLU A 203 -1.97 -20.62 -50.32
N SER A 204 -2.87 -19.65 -50.26
CA SER A 204 -3.71 -19.22 -51.38
C SER A 204 -2.86 -18.68 -52.53
N LEU A 205 -1.80 -17.92 -52.22
CA LEU A 205 -0.88 -17.41 -53.26
C LEU A 205 -0.15 -18.54 -53.97
N VAL A 206 0.44 -19.48 -53.21
CA VAL A 206 1.18 -20.63 -53.79
C VAL A 206 0.27 -21.47 -54.68
N ASN A 207 -0.94 -21.78 -54.21
CA ASN A 207 -1.90 -22.55 -54.99
C ASN A 207 -2.34 -21.78 -56.25
N THR A 208 -2.59 -20.46 -56.16
CA THR A 208 -3.00 -19.63 -57.31
C THR A 208 -1.89 -19.51 -58.35
N VAL A 209 -0.63 -19.31 -57.93
CA VAL A 209 0.51 -19.21 -58.84
C VAL A 209 0.86 -20.55 -59.50
N ALA A 210 0.66 -21.66 -58.75
CA ALA A 210 0.88 -23.00 -59.30
C ALA A 210 -0.09 -23.37 -60.42
N PHE A 211 -1.32 -22.83 -60.40
CA PHE A 211 -2.36 -23.17 -61.42
C PHE A 211 -2.60 -22.08 -62.47
N GLY A 212 -2.00 -20.87 -62.34
CA GLY A 212 -2.18 -19.83 -63.38
C GLY A 212 -1.38 -18.55 -63.08
N ARG A 213 -1.14 -17.74 -64.16
CA ARG A 213 -0.40 -16.47 -64.05
C ARG A 213 -1.34 -15.27 -64.06
N PHE A 214 -2.31 -15.23 -63.12
CA PHE A 214 -3.27 -14.14 -63.03
C PHE A 214 -2.85 -13.13 -61.94
N LEU A 215 -2.75 -11.83 -62.29
CA LEU A 215 -2.38 -10.76 -61.39
C LEU A 215 -3.53 -10.35 -60.45
N GLN A 216 -4.78 -10.43 -60.93
CA GLN A 216 -5.96 -9.96 -60.19
C GLN A 216 -6.17 -10.64 -58.83
N PRO A 217 -6.06 -11.99 -58.69
CA PRO A 217 -6.19 -12.65 -57.39
C PRO A 217 -5.10 -12.20 -56.40
N VAL A 218 -3.88 -11.93 -56.89
CA VAL A 218 -2.76 -11.48 -56.04
C VAL A 218 -3.02 -10.10 -55.48
N ILE A 219 -3.58 -9.17 -56.27
CA ILE A 219 -3.93 -7.81 -55.77
C ILE A 219 -5.03 -7.89 -54.71
N VAL A 220 -6.09 -8.69 -54.97
CA VAL A 220 -7.17 -8.87 -53.98
C VAL A 220 -6.64 -9.46 -52.67
N LEU A 221 -5.79 -10.48 -52.76
CA LEU A 221 -5.18 -11.12 -51.60
C LEU A 221 -4.29 -10.15 -50.79
N ALA A 222 -3.52 -9.30 -51.50
CA ALA A 222 -2.68 -8.29 -50.85
C ALA A 222 -3.49 -7.22 -50.09
N ILE A 223 -4.60 -6.74 -50.69
CA ILE A 223 -5.51 -5.78 -50.04
C ILE A 223 -6.17 -6.40 -48.81
N LEU A 224 -6.62 -7.64 -48.90
CA LEU A 224 -7.27 -8.36 -47.83
C LEU A 224 -6.29 -8.62 -46.68
N LEU A 225 -5.06 -9.07 -46.99
CA LEU A 225 -4.00 -9.27 -46.00
C LEU A 225 -3.64 -7.94 -45.28
N MET A 226 -3.50 -6.85 -46.06
CA MET A 226 -3.25 -5.51 -45.49
C MET A 226 -4.35 -5.10 -44.52
N SER A 227 -5.62 -5.35 -44.85
CA SER A 227 -6.76 -5.06 -44.01
C SER A 227 -6.70 -5.85 -42.68
N PHE A 228 -6.42 -7.13 -42.72
CA PHE A 228 -6.30 -7.97 -41.52
C PHE A 228 -5.12 -7.57 -40.65
N LEU A 229 -3.95 -7.28 -41.25
CA LEU A 229 -2.78 -6.84 -40.49
C LEU A 229 -2.99 -5.46 -39.82
N THR A 230 -3.65 -4.53 -40.55
CA THR A 230 -4.00 -3.21 -39.97
C THR A 230 -4.98 -3.35 -38.83
N PHE A 231 -6.00 -4.21 -38.97
CA PHE A 231 -6.93 -4.49 -37.88
C PHE A 231 -6.21 -5.16 -36.68
N SER A 232 -5.32 -6.12 -36.95
CA SER A 232 -4.49 -6.73 -35.89
C SER A 232 -3.65 -5.70 -35.12
N ALA A 233 -3.00 -4.78 -35.85
CA ALA A 233 -2.22 -3.71 -35.23
C ALA A 233 -3.10 -2.78 -34.33
N ALA A 234 -4.31 -2.47 -34.77
CA ALA A 234 -5.26 -1.69 -33.97
C ALA A 234 -5.67 -2.43 -32.67
N VAL A 235 -5.93 -3.74 -32.77
CA VAL A 235 -6.27 -4.57 -31.59
C VAL A 235 -5.10 -4.67 -30.61
N ILE A 236 -3.87 -4.84 -31.10
CA ILE A 236 -2.66 -4.83 -30.27
C ILE A 236 -2.51 -3.47 -29.55
N GLY A 237 -2.76 -2.36 -30.25
CA GLY A 237 -2.76 -1.03 -29.64
C GLY A 237 -3.78 -0.90 -28.50
N LEU A 238 -5.02 -1.40 -28.69
CA LEU A 238 -6.04 -1.45 -27.66
C LEU A 238 -5.64 -2.35 -26.48
N GLN A 239 -5.07 -3.51 -26.76
CA GLN A 239 -4.58 -4.43 -25.76
C GLN A 239 -3.50 -3.77 -24.88
N THR A 240 -2.53 -3.11 -25.52
CA THR A 240 -1.47 -2.36 -24.81
C THR A 240 -2.06 -1.26 -23.93
N TYR A 241 -3.06 -0.53 -24.41
CA TYR A 241 -3.72 0.51 -23.64
C TYR A 241 -4.43 -0.03 -22.40
N VAL A 242 -5.13 -1.16 -22.49
CA VAL A 242 -5.79 -1.81 -21.34
C VAL A 242 -4.76 -2.30 -20.32
N VAL A 243 -3.65 -2.89 -20.78
CA VAL A 243 -2.59 -3.35 -19.87
C VAL A 243 -1.93 -2.19 -19.14
N GLU A 244 -1.72 -1.05 -19.77
CA GLU A 244 -1.23 0.18 -19.15
C GLU A 244 -2.17 0.66 -18.02
N ILE A 245 -3.49 0.58 -18.20
CA ILE A 245 -4.46 0.91 -17.14
C ILE A 245 -4.32 -0.04 -15.95
N ILE A 246 -4.19 -1.36 -16.20
CA ILE A 246 -3.97 -2.35 -15.13
C ILE A 246 -2.70 -2.01 -14.35
N GLU A 247 -1.62 -1.65 -15.03
CA GLU A 247 -0.33 -1.31 -14.44
C GLU A 247 -0.44 -0.11 -13.50
N ARG A 248 -1.08 0.98 -13.95
CA ARG A 248 -1.30 2.18 -13.12
C ARG A 248 -2.16 1.90 -11.89
N ARG A 249 -3.25 1.14 -12.06
CA ARG A 249 -4.12 0.78 -10.93
C ARG A 249 -3.42 -0.11 -9.92
N LEU A 250 -2.61 -1.05 -10.39
CA LEU A 250 -1.82 -1.92 -9.51
C LEU A 250 -0.89 -1.11 -8.60
N PHE A 251 -0.15 -0.15 -9.17
CA PHE A 251 0.73 0.74 -8.40
C PHE A 251 -0.07 1.56 -7.38
N ALA A 252 -1.09 2.27 -7.85
CA ALA A 252 -1.90 3.14 -7.00
C ALA A 252 -2.51 2.37 -5.82
N ARG A 253 -3.00 1.14 -6.07
CA ARG A 253 -3.58 0.28 -5.03
C ARG A 253 -2.55 -0.15 -4.00
N VAL A 254 -1.38 -0.61 -4.44
CA VAL A 254 -0.32 -1.05 -3.51
C VAL A 254 0.21 0.13 -2.71
N ALA A 255 0.45 1.28 -3.34
CA ALA A 255 0.90 2.49 -2.67
C ALA A 255 -0.14 2.97 -1.64
N ALA A 256 -1.42 2.97 -2.01
CA ALA A 256 -2.50 3.35 -1.11
C ALA A 256 -2.65 2.38 0.08
N ASP A 257 -2.52 1.07 -0.15
CA ASP A 257 -2.57 0.07 0.92
C ASP A 257 -1.42 0.23 1.92
N LEU A 258 -0.21 0.48 1.43
CA LEU A 258 0.95 0.75 2.29
C LEU A 258 0.80 2.06 3.08
N SER A 259 0.33 3.12 2.44
CA SER A 259 0.07 4.41 3.11
C SER A 259 -0.94 4.28 4.25
N TYR A 260 -1.87 3.34 4.14
CA TYR A 260 -2.83 3.02 5.20
C TYR A 260 -2.23 2.14 6.30
N ARG A 261 -1.47 1.09 5.93
CA ARG A 261 -0.95 0.08 6.87
C ARG A 261 0.22 0.58 7.70
N LEU A 262 1.20 1.24 7.08
CA LEU A 262 2.43 1.62 7.78
C LEU A 262 2.18 2.44 9.06
N PRO A 263 1.32 3.48 9.07
CA PRO A 263 1.04 4.22 10.30
C PRO A 263 0.24 3.43 11.35
N ARG A 264 -0.36 2.31 10.97
CA ARG A 264 -1.19 1.45 11.83
C ARG A 264 -0.53 0.12 12.16
N THR A 265 0.73 -0.06 11.78
CA THR A 265 1.44 -1.31 12.06
C THR A 265 1.77 -1.42 13.54
N SER A 266 1.48 -2.57 14.15
CA SER A 266 1.81 -2.83 15.55
C SER A 266 3.32 -2.75 15.79
N GLN A 267 3.76 -1.82 16.63
CA GLN A 267 5.18 -1.60 16.94
C GLN A 267 5.83 -2.82 17.59
N ASN A 268 5.07 -3.55 18.40
CA ASN A 268 5.53 -4.77 19.04
C ASN A 268 6.03 -5.83 18.04
N LYS A 269 5.39 -5.88 16.85
CA LYS A 269 5.76 -6.80 15.76
C LYS A 269 6.90 -6.29 14.88
N LEU A 270 7.18 -4.99 14.94
CA LEU A 270 8.30 -4.38 14.22
C LEU A 270 9.63 -4.47 14.99
N LYS A 271 9.59 -4.77 16.29
CA LYS A 271 10.80 -4.92 17.09
C LYS A 271 11.74 -5.97 16.49
N GLY A 272 12.96 -5.57 16.22
CA GLY A 272 13.99 -6.43 15.59
C GLY A 272 13.95 -6.49 14.05
N HIS A 273 13.06 -5.75 13.39
CA HIS A 273 13.06 -5.58 11.94
C HIS A 273 13.54 -4.18 11.56
N ASP A 274 14.39 -4.08 10.54
CA ASP A 274 14.73 -2.78 9.94
C ASP A 274 13.54 -2.34 9.08
N VAL A 275 12.74 -1.41 9.63
CA VAL A 275 11.51 -0.93 8.96
C VAL A 275 11.83 -0.24 7.62
N PRO A 276 12.83 0.66 7.51
CA PRO A 276 13.26 1.24 6.25
C PRO A 276 13.61 0.18 5.20
N GLU A 277 14.40 -0.86 5.56
CA GLU A 277 14.71 -1.98 4.65
C GLU A 277 13.44 -2.70 4.19
N THR A 278 12.49 -2.88 5.11
CA THR A 278 11.22 -3.52 4.79
C THR A 278 10.39 -2.69 3.80
N VAL A 279 10.36 -1.37 3.95
CA VAL A 279 9.67 -0.43 3.04
C VAL A 279 10.32 -0.40 1.66
N ASN A 280 11.65 -0.55 1.56
CA ASN A 280 12.35 -0.63 0.28
C ASN A 280 11.84 -1.77 -0.63
N ARG A 281 11.21 -2.80 -0.05
CA ARG A 281 10.55 -3.87 -0.82
C ARG A 281 9.37 -3.38 -1.65
N PHE A 282 8.84 -2.20 -1.34
CA PHE A 282 7.84 -1.54 -2.19
C PHE A 282 8.35 -1.31 -3.62
N LEU A 283 9.65 -1.09 -3.80
CA LEU A 283 10.24 -0.91 -5.14
C LEU A 283 10.06 -2.14 -6.04
N ASP A 284 9.81 -3.32 -5.47
CA ASP A 284 9.47 -4.52 -6.25
C ASP A 284 8.11 -4.40 -6.97
N ILE A 285 7.29 -3.39 -6.64
CA ILE A 285 6.06 -3.11 -7.40
C ILE A 285 6.38 -2.75 -8.86
N ALA A 286 7.44 -1.98 -9.12
CA ALA A 286 7.85 -1.62 -10.48
C ALA A 286 8.27 -2.86 -11.29
N LEU A 287 8.96 -3.81 -10.65
CA LEU A 287 9.28 -5.10 -11.28
C LEU A 287 8.01 -5.92 -11.51
N THR A 288 7.12 -5.99 -10.52
CA THR A 288 5.84 -6.70 -10.62
C THR A 288 4.99 -6.15 -11.77
N GLN A 289 4.89 -4.83 -11.94
CA GLN A 289 4.18 -4.18 -13.03
C GLN A 289 4.79 -4.57 -14.38
N LYS A 290 6.09 -4.31 -14.58
CA LYS A 290 6.81 -4.59 -15.83
C LYS A 290 6.67 -6.05 -16.26
N VAL A 291 6.78 -6.96 -15.31
CA VAL A 291 6.72 -8.40 -15.59
C VAL A 291 5.27 -8.83 -15.88
N THR A 292 4.30 -8.31 -15.12
CA THR A 292 2.88 -8.57 -15.39
C THR A 292 2.49 -8.09 -16.79
N THR A 293 2.90 -6.88 -17.16
CA THR A 293 2.71 -6.33 -18.51
C THR A 293 3.30 -7.24 -19.59
N SER A 294 4.56 -7.66 -19.43
CA SER A 294 5.20 -8.57 -20.41
C SER A 294 4.49 -9.93 -20.51
N LEU A 295 4.02 -10.48 -19.39
CA LEU A 295 3.30 -11.74 -19.39
C LEU A 295 1.90 -11.61 -20.00
N LEU A 296 1.20 -10.51 -19.77
CA LEU A 296 -0.14 -10.27 -20.33
C LEU A 296 -0.09 -9.96 -21.84
N LEU A 297 0.86 -9.16 -22.29
CA LEU A 297 0.99 -8.83 -23.72
C LEU A 297 1.63 -9.95 -24.52
N ASP A 298 2.84 -10.32 -24.15
CA ASP A 298 3.63 -11.27 -24.91
C ASP A 298 3.31 -12.73 -24.54
N GLY A 299 3.21 -13.03 -23.22
CA GLY A 299 3.05 -14.40 -22.72
C GLY A 299 1.70 -15.00 -23.08
N VAL A 300 0.59 -14.26 -22.82
CA VAL A 300 -0.76 -14.71 -23.18
C VAL A 300 -0.90 -14.81 -24.71
N GLY A 301 -0.39 -13.81 -25.44
CA GLY A 301 -0.38 -13.82 -26.90
C GLY A 301 0.34 -15.04 -27.45
N LEU A 302 1.51 -15.37 -26.92
CA LEU A 302 2.28 -16.54 -27.30
C LEU A 302 1.52 -17.86 -27.06
N LEU A 303 0.94 -18.02 -25.88
CA LEU A 303 0.17 -19.22 -25.54
C LEU A 303 -1.04 -19.41 -26.48
N LEU A 304 -1.79 -18.34 -26.72
CA LEU A 304 -2.96 -18.40 -27.58
C LEU A 304 -2.59 -18.61 -29.05
N SER A 305 -1.58 -17.91 -29.55
CA SER A 305 -1.11 -18.11 -30.94
C SER A 305 -0.59 -19.53 -31.19
N THR A 306 0.15 -20.09 -30.21
CA THR A 306 0.62 -21.48 -30.23
C THR A 306 -0.56 -22.43 -30.26
N PHE A 307 -1.53 -22.28 -29.36
CA PHE A 307 -2.70 -23.13 -29.27
C PHE A 307 -3.55 -23.08 -30.56
N ILE A 308 -3.81 -21.87 -31.10
CA ILE A 308 -4.58 -21.66 -32.33
C ILE A 308 -3.82 -22.27 -33.52
N GLY A 309 -2.50 -22.05 -33.61
CA GLY A 309 -1.65 -22.64 -34.63
C GLY A 309 -1.69 -24.16 -34.64
N MET A 310 -1.59 -24.79 -33.47
CA MET A 310 -1.71 -26.25 -33.30
C MET A 310 -3.09 -26.74 -33.73
N VAL A 311 -4.18 -26.08 -33.32
CA VAL A 311 -5.53 -26.46 -33.74
C VAL A 311 -5.66 -26.43 -35.25
N VAL A 312 -5.17 -25.39 -35.91
CA VAL A 312 -5.23 -25.30 -37.41
C VAL A 312 -4.36 -26.38 -38.06
N LEU A 313 -3.17 -26.65 -37.55
CA LEU A 313 -2.27 -27.66 -38.06
C LEU A 313 -2.90 -29.07 -37.95
N ALA A 314 -3.60 -29.34 -36.86
CA ALA A 314 -4.31 -30.61 -36.64
C ALA A 314 -5.41 -30.87 -37.68
N PHE A 315 -6.03 -29.81 -38.25
CA PHE A 315 -7.05 -29.94 -39.29
C PHE A 315 -6.46 -30.23 -40.72
N TYR A 316 -5.17 -29.99 -40.93
CA TYR A 316 -4.56 -30.26 -42.20
C TYR A 316 -4.35 -31.76 -42.46
N HIS A 317 -3.85 -32.49 -41.44
CA HIS A 317 -3.61 -33.93 -41.60
C HIS A 317 -3.48 -34.66 -40.23
N PRO A 318 -3.94 -35.92 -40.07
CA PRO A 318 -3.82 -36.69 -38.82
C PRO A 318 -2.41 -36.87 -38.29
N PHE A 319 -1.40 -36.98 -39.17
CA PHE A 319 0.01 -37.05 -38.74
C PHE A 319 0.50 -35.73 -38.13
N LEU A 320 -0.01 -34.59 -38.58
CA LEU A 320 0.28 -33.28 -37.99
C LEU A 320 -0.36 -33.13 -36.62
N LEU A 321 -1.54 -33.70 -36.40
CA LEU A 321 -2.13 -33.81 -35.05
C LEU A 321 -1.22 -34.61 -34.09
N GLY A 322 -0.64 -35.74 -34.58
CA GLY A 322 0.35 -36.49 -33.80
C GLY A 322 1.60 -35.68 -33.44
N PHE A 323 2.08 -34.89 -34.41
CA PHE A 323 3.15 -33.92 -34.17
C PHE A 323 2.80 -32.91 -33.08
N ASP A 324 1.59 -32.32 -33.10
CA ASP A 324 1.11 -31.36 -32.10
C ASP A 324 1.04 -31.97 -30.71
N VAL A 325 0.60 -33.23 -30.58
CA VAL A 325 0.57 -33.92 -29.27
C VAL A 325 1.97 -34.07 -28.68
N VAL A 326 2.96 -34.44 -29.52
CA VAL A 326 4.36 -34.55 -29.08
C VAL A 326 4.91 -33.18 -28.67
N LEU A 327 4.54 -32.15 -29.42
CA LEU A 327 4.93 -30.77 -29.17
C LEU A 327 4.36 -30.26 -27.84
N LEU A 328 3.07 -30.48 -27.59
CA LEU A 328 2.40 -30.13 -26.35
C LEU A 328 2.99 -30.88 -25.13
N ALA A 329 3.26 -32.18 -25.29
CA ALA A 329 3.92 -32.97 -24.26
C ALA A 329 5.32 -32.44 -23.94
N SER A 330 6.08 -32.02 -24.97
CA SER A 330 7.40 -31.41 -24.81
C SER A 330 7.36 -30.07 -24.10
N ILE A 331 6.39 -29.19 -24.43
CA ILE A 331 6.17 -27.91 -23.72
C ILE A 331 5.85 -28.19 -22.23
N THR A 332 4.94 -29.12 -21.99
CA THR A 332 4.57 -29.53 -20.63
C THR A 332 5.78 -30.04 -19.85
N PHE A 333 6.64 -30.84 -20.49
CA PHE A 333 7.90 -31.31 -19.91
C PHE A 333 8.85 -30.16 -19.56
N ILE A 334 9.03 -29.17 -20.46
CA ILE A 334 9.86 -27.97 -20.21
C ILE A 334 9.37 -27.23 -18.96
N VAL A 335 8.07 -26.98 -18.86
CA VAL A 335 7.52 -26.16 -17.78
C VAL A 335 7.53 -26.90 -16.46
N PHE A 336 7.01 -28.13 -16.40
CA PHE A 336 6.75 -28.82 -15.13
C PHE A 336 7.91 -29.72 -14.68
N VAL A 337 8.70 -30.28 -15.57
CA VAL A 337 9.80 -31.17 -15.20
C VAL A 337 11.13 -30.43 -15.14
N LEU A 338 11.50 -29.70 -16.20
CA LEU A 338 12.77 -28.96 -16.23
C LEU A 338 12.72 -27.69 -15.36
N GLY A 339 11.51 -27.12 -15.17
CA GLY A 339 11.28 -25.96 -14.30
C GLY A 339 11.26 -26.26 -12.79
N ARG A 340 11.44 -27.54 -12.38
CA ARG A 340 11.47 -27.89 -10.96
C ARG A 340 12.57 -27.12 -10.23
N GLY A 341 12.19 -26.44 -9.13
CA GLY A 341 13.10 -25.62 -8.34
C GLY A 341 13.23 -24.17 -8.81
N GLY A 342 12.69 -23.79 -9.99
CA GLY A 342 12.81 -22.44 -10.54
C GLY A 342 12.23 -21.35 -9.63
N VAL A 343 11.05 -21.56 -9.06
CA VAL A 343 10.44 -20.61 -8.11
C VAL A 343 11.27 -20.46 -6.84
N LYS A 344 11.72 -21.59 -6.27
CA LYS A 344 12.53 -21.59 -5.04
C LYS A 344 13.86 -20.85 -5.24
N SER A 345 14.57 -21.16 -6.33
CA SER A 345 15.85 -20.52 -6.65
C SER A 345 15.72 -19.03 -6.96
N ALA A 346 14.63 -18.61 -7.62
CA ALA A 346 14.33 -17.19 -7.87
C ALA A 346 14.09 -16.42 -6.55
N ILE A 347 13.32 -16.99 -5.63
CA ILE A 347 13.09 -16.40 -4.32
C ILE A 347 14.39 -16.31 -3.51
N ASP A 348 15.23 -17.35 -3.54
CA ASP A 348 16.52 -17.33 -2.82
C ASP A 348 17.49 -16.30 -3.41
N GLU A 349 17.60 -16.23 -4.74
CA GLU A 349 18.37 -15.19 -5.42
C GLU A 349 17.89 -13.79 -5.00
N SER A 350 16.57 -13.56 -4.99
CA SER A 350 15.99 -12.29 -4.56
C SER A 350 16.34 -11.96 -3.11
N LYS A 351 16.30 -12.93 -2.17
CA LYS A 351 16.70 -12.72 -0.77
C LYS A 351 18.16 -12.28 -0.66
N LYS A 352 19.07 -12.94 -1.40
CA LYS A 352 20.50 -12.58 -1.38
C LYS A 352 20.78 -11.23 -1.99
N LYS A 353 20.02 -10.81 -3.02
CA LYS A 353 20.08 -9.47 -3.59
C LYS A 353 19.74 -8.41 -2.54
N TYR A 354 18.67 -8.59 -1.78
CA TYR A 354 18.29 -7.65 -0.72
C TYR A 354 19.27 -7.62 0.44
N ALA A 355 19.86 -8.75 0.81
CA ALA A 355 20.93 -8.78 1.82
C ALA A 355 22.15 -7.93 1.39
N ALA A 356 22.47 -7.90 0.09
CA ALA A 356 23.50 -7.03 -0.42
C ALA A 356 23.10 -5.54 -0.35
N ALA A 357 21.87 -5.21 -0.68
CA ALA A 357 21.35 -3.84 -0.58
C ALA A 357 21.38 -3.35 0.88
N ALA A 358 20.89 -4.15 1.82
CA ALA A 358 20.92 -3.83 3.25
C ALA A 358 22.33 -3.58 3.77
N TRP A 359 23.31 -4.36 3.32
CA TRP A 359 24.71 -4.12 3.68
C TRP A 359 25.24 -2.77 3.18
N PHE A 360 24.89 -2.38 1.96
CA PHE A 360 25.29 -1.05 1.45
C PHE A 360 24.60 0.09 2.19
N GLU A 361 23.36 -0.09 2.63
CA GLU A 361 22.66 0.87 3.49
C GLU A 361 23.36 0.99 4.87
N GLU A 362 23.80 -0.13 5.48
CA GLU A 362 24.59 -0.09 6.71
C GLU A 362 25.91 0.66 6.52
N LEU A 363 26.61 0.43 5.42
CA LEU A 363 27.86 1.16 5.11
C LEU A 363 27.63 2.67 5.01
N ALA A 364 26.53 3.08 4.38
CA ALA A 364 26.15 4.49 4.25
C ALA A 364 25.72 5.11 5.59
N ARG A 365 25.09 4.32 6.46
CA ARG A 365 24.62 4.75 7.78
C ARG A 365 25.76 4.95 8.78
N CYS A 366 26.87 4.19 8.65
CA CYS A 366 28.00 4.18 9.61
C CYS A 366 29.31 4.69 8.99
N PRO A 367 29.37 5.92 8.46
CA PRO A 367 30.55 6.41 7.73
C PRO A 367 31.81 6.49 8.61
N VAL A 368 31.69 6.87 9.88
CA VAL A 368 32.86 7.00 10.77
C VAL A 368 33.53 5.66 11.01
N ALA A 369 32.74 4.59 11.23
CA ALA A 369 33.30 3.25 11.47
C ALA A 369 34.07 2.72 10.24
N PHE A 370 33.54 2.91 9.04
CA PHE A 370 34.09 2.35 7.81
C PHE A 370 35.11 3.25 7.11
N HIS A 371 35.41 4.45 7.63
CA HIS A 371 36.49 5.29 7.12
C HIS A 371 37.87 4.93 7.69
N THR A 372 37.95 4.10 8.71
CA THR A 372 39.20 3.57 9.24
C THR A 372 39.80 2.51 8.28
N SER A 373 41.11 2.24 8.36
CA SER A 373 41.75 1.18 7.55
C SER A 373 41.13 -0.18 7.79
N ALA A 374 41.01 -0.58 9.05
CA ALA A 374 40.36 -1.86 9.44
C ALA A 374 38.89 -1.88 9.08
N GLY A 375 38.15 -0.77 9.21
CA GLY A 375 36.78 -0.64 8.82
C GLY A 375 36.55 -0.86 7.31
N ARG A 376 37.43 -0.31 6.47
CA ARG A 376 37.39 -0.53 5.00
C ARG A 376 37.64 -2.00 4.64
N GLU A 377 38.58 -2.64 5.31
CA GLU A 377 38.90 -4.05 5.10
C GLU A 377 37.72 -4.94 5.49
N LEU A 378 37.14 -4.72 6.68
CA LEU A 378 35.93 -5.42 7.14
C LEU A 378 34.75 -5.20 6.16
N ALA A 379 34.56 -3.97 5.70
CA ALA A 379 33.49 -3.64 4.74
C ALA A 379 33.65 -4.43 3.44
N ALA A 380 34.86 -4.52 2.92
CA ALA A 380 35.18 -5.26 1.70
C ALA A 380 35.01 -6.77 1.88
N ASP A 381 35.50 -7.34 2.96
CA ASP A 381 35.41 -8.78 3.23
C ASP A 381 33.94 -9.23 3.39
N ARG A 382 33.16 -8.46 4.15
CA ARG A 382 31.74 -8.77 4.33
C ARG A 382 30.95 -8.60 3.02
N ALA A 383 31.24 -7.53 2.25
CA ALA A 383 30.66 -7.35 0.92
C ALA A 383 30.98 -8.51 -0.01
N ASN A 384 32.26 -8.97 -0.04
CA ASN A 384 32.68 -10.11 -0.85
C ASN A 384 31.92 -11.39 -0.48
N THR A 385 31.72 -11.64 0.80
CA THR A 385 30.97 -12.81 1.28
C THR A 385 29.51 -12.77 0.83
N ILE A 386 28.84 -11.61 0.97
CA ILE A 386 27.43 -11.41 0.59
C ILE A 386 27.27 -11.50 -0.94
N ILE A 387 28.19 -10.88 -1.70
CA ILE A 387 28.19 -10.92 -3.16
C ILE A 387 28.43 -12.36 -3.66
N ALA A 388 29.35 -13.10 -3.06
CA ALA A 388 29.60 -14.49 -3.41
C ALA A 388 28.35 -15.37 -3.18
N ALA A 389 27.63 -15.14 -2.08
CA ALA A 389 26.37 -15.83 -1.80
C ALA A 389 25.28 -15.50 -2.84
N TYR A 390 25.18 -14.21 -3.25
CA TYR A 390 24.26 -13.79 -4.33
C TYR A 390 24.63 -14.44 -5.67
N LEU A 391 25.90 -14.40 -6.07
CA LEU A 391 26.35 -14.99 -7.32
C LEU A 391 26.15 -16.52 -7.37
N SER A 392 26.30 -17.20 -6.23
CA SER A 392 25.98 -18.63 -6.11
C SER A 392 24.48 -18.90 -6.33
N ALA A 393 23.60 -18.15 -5.66
CA ALA A 393 22.15 -18.28 -5.85
C ALA A 393 21.73 -17.93 -7.29
N ARG A 394 22.32 -16.89 -7.88
CA ARG A 394 22.13 -16.51 -9.28
C ARG A 394 22.52 -17.62 -10.24
N ARG A 395 23.66 -18.28 -10.01
CA ARG A 395 24.12 -19.43 -10.81
C ARG A 395 23.15 -20.60 -10.71
N GLU A 396 22.65 -20.89 -9.53
CA GLU A 396 21.68 -21.97 -9.32
C GLU A 396 20.38 -21.69 -10.07
N HIS A 397 19.82 -20.50 -9.93
CA HIS A 397 18.61 -20.08 -10.66
C HIS A 397 18.83 -20.13 -12.17
N PHE A 398 19.94 -19.57 -12.66
CA PHE A 398 20.28 -19.57 -14.08
C PHE A 398 20.47 -21.00 -14.65
N SER A 399 20.95 -21.94 -13.86
CA SER A 399 21.09 -23.34 -14.29
C SER A 399 19.73 -23.98 -14.58
N VAL A 400 18.67 -23.62 -13.85
CA VAL A 400 17.30 -24.09 -14.12
C VAL A 400 16.80 -23.50 -15.44
N LEU A 401 16.94 -22.19 -15.62
CA LEU A 401 16.55 -21.50 -16.86
C LEU A 401 17.32 -22.04 -18.06
N MET A 402 18.63 -22.26 -17.93
CA MET A 402 19.46 -22.75 -19.02
C MET A 402 19.03 -24.17 -19.50
N ARG A 403 18.66 -25.05 -18.58
CA ARG A 403 18.10 -26.37 -18.96
C ARG A 403 16.81 -26.23 -19.79
N GLN A 404 15.92 -25.30 -19.40
CA GLN A 404 14.69 -25.03 -20.12
C GLN A 404 14.96 -24.41 -21.48
N ILE A 405 15.89 -23.43 -21.56
CA ILE A 405 16.27 -22.74 -22.80
C ILE A 405 16.91 -23.73 -23.81
N ILE A 406 17.88 -24.53 -23.36
CA ILE A 406 18.58 -25.49 -24.24
C ILE A 406 17.57 -26.49 -24.82
N PHE A 407 16.68 -27.04 -23.97
CA PHE A 407 15.67 -27.98 -24.45
C PHE A 407 14.66 -27.32 -25.40
N ALA A 408 14.25 -26.07 -25.12
CA ALA A 408 13.37 -25.32 -26.00
C ALA A 408 13.99 -25.04 -27.38
N LEU A 409 15.28 -24.66 -27.40
CA LEU A 409 16.01 -24.46 -28.67
C LEU A 409 16.22 -25.78 -29.41
N PHE A 410 16.51 -26.88 -28.72
CA PHE A 410 16.56 -28.21 -29.33
C PHE A 410 15.20 -28.62 -29.92
N LEU A 411 14.12 -28.39 -29.14
CA LEU A 411 12.76 -28.66 -29.60
C LEU A 411 12.41 -27.83 -30.84
N GLN A 412 12.86 -26.57 -30.91
CA GLN A 412 12.74 -25.70 -32.05
C GLN A 412 13.37 -26.34 -33.31
N ALA A 413 14.64 -26.68 -33.22
CA ALA A 413 15.38 -27.26 -34.33
C ALA A 413 14.76 -28.61 -34.79
N ALA A 414 14.42 -29.46 -33.80
CA ALA A 414 13.82 -30.77 -34.09
C ALA A 414 12.43 -30.65 -34.73
N SER A 415 11.60 -29.69 -34.27
CA SER A 415 10.25 -29.48 -34.77
C SER A 415 10.26 -28.99 -36.21
N SER A 416 11.07 -27.97 -36.56
CA SER A 416 11.19 -27.48 -37.93
C SER A 416 11.73 -28.58 -38.89
N THR A 417 12.73 -29.31 -38.45
CA THR A 417 13.32 -30.40 -39.27
C THR A 417 12.32 -31.54 -39.49
N LEU A 418 11.63 -31.96 -38.41
CA LEU A 418 10.65 -33.04 -38.49
C LEU A 418 9.44 -32.65 -39.33
N LEU A 419 8.95 -31.41 -39.24
CA LEU A 419 7.83 -30.92 -40.04
C LEU A 419 8.20 -30.87 -41.52
N LEU A 420 9.38 -30.34 -41.85
CA LEU A 420 9.84 -30.30 -43.25
C LEU A 420 9.97 -31.70 -43.84
N GLY A 421 10.52 -32.65 -43.08
CA GLY A 421 10.64 -34.04 -43.51
C GLY A 421 9.30 -34.75 -43.67
N LEU A 422 8.46 -34.70 -42.64
CA LEU A 422 7.12 -35.31 -42.62
C LEU A 422 6.18 -34.65 -43.66
N GLY A 423 6.13 -33.31 -43.66
CA GLY A 423 5.30 -32.57 -44.61
C GLY A 423 5.74 -32.76 -46.04
N GLY A 424 7.05 -32.76 -46.31
CA GLY A 424 7.60 -33.10 -47.66
C GLY A 424 7.22 -34.49 -48.11
N TRP A 425 7.27 -35.48 -47.18
CA TRP A 425 6.83 -36.84 -47.49
C TRP A 425 5.31 -36.88 -47.82
N LEU A 426 4.46 -36.19 -47.05
CA LEU A 426 3.01 -36.11 -47.29
C LEU A 426 2.67 -35.43 -48.61
N VAL A 427 3.45 -34.42 -49.05
CA VAL A 427 3.27 -33.80 -50.38
C VAL A 427 3.66 -34.76 -51.49
N ILE A 428 4.75 -35.51 -51.35
CA ILE A 428 5.18 -36.53 -52.34
C ILE A 428 4.13 -37.66 -52.43
N SER A 429 3.51 -38.04 -51.29
CA SER A 429 2.44 -39.03 -51.24
C SER A 429 1.09 -38.53 -51.80
N GLY A 430 0.98 -37.21 -52.09
CA GLY A 430 -0.25 -36.60 -52.61
C GLY A 430 -1.32 -36.34 -51.56
N GLU A 431 -0.98 -36.45 -50.27
CA GLU A 431 -1.91 -36.25 -49.12
C GLU A 431 -1.98 -34.77 -48.69
N LEU A 432 -0.99 -33.94 -49.07
CA LEU A 432 -0.97 -32.49 -48.87
C LEU A 432 -0.67 -31.74 -50.16
N THR A 433 -1.21 -30.53 -50.32
CA THR A 433 -0.82 -29.61 -51.39
C THR A 433 0.49 -28.89 -51.03
N LEU A 434 1.19 -28.37 -52.04
CA LEU A 434 2.39 -27.56 -51.81
C LEU A 434 2.08 -26.29 -51.00
N GLY A 435 0.91 -25.66 -51.26
CA GLY A 435 0.45 -24.50 -50.51
C GLY A 435 0.20 -24.80 -49.03
N GLN A 436 -0.41 -25.96 -48.74
CA GLN A 436 -0.61 -26.41 -47.38
C GLN A 436 0.71 -26.69 -46.62
N LEU A 437 1.70 -27.28 -47.32
CA LEU A 437 3.03 -27.47 -46.73
C LEU A 437 3.69 -26.14 -46.32
N VAL A 438 3.64 -25.14 -47.23
CA VAL A 438 4.21 -23.82 -46.96
C VAL A 438 3.46 -23.11 -45.86
N ALA A 439 2.14 -23.21 -45.80
CA ALA A 439 1.34 -22.64 -44.70
C ALA A 439 1.63 -23.33 -43.38
N ALA A 440 1.73 -24.68 -43.37
CA ALA A 440 2.10 -25.44 -42.18
C ALA A 440 3.48 -25.05 -41.66
N GLU A 441 4.47 -24.84 -42.53
CA GLU A 441 5.81 -24.38 -42.16
C GLU A 441 5.77 -22.98 -41.53
N LEU A 442 4.98 -22.07 -42.09
CA LEU A 442 4.80 -20.73 -41.53
C LEU A 442 4.09 -20.77 -40.16
N ILE A 443 3.07 -21.61 -39.98
CA ILE A 443 2.38 -21.78 -38.69
C ILE A 443 3.35 -22.37 -37.66
N VAL A 444 4.09 -23.40 -38.01
CA VAL A 444 5.09 -23.99 -37.11
C VAL A 444 6.22 -23.00 -36.81
N ALA A 445 6.63 -22.17 -37.79
CA ALA A 445 7.62 -21.11 -37.55
C ALA A 445 7.13 -20.11 -36.50
N VAL A 446 5.83 -19.76 -36.45
CA VAL A 446 5.24 -18.93 -35.38
C VAL A 446 5.27 -19.66 -34.06
N ILE A 447 4.83 -20.91 -34.00
CA ILE A 447 4.83 -21.74 -32.77
C ILE A 447 6.25 -21.89 -32.21
N VAL A 448 7.18 -22.24 -33.08
CA VAL A 448 8.57 -22.52 -32.75
C VAL A 448 9.35 -21.25 -32.42
N GLY A 449 9.07 -20.12 -33.09
CA GLY A 449 9.56 -18.81 -32.71
C GLY A 449 9.13 -18.39 -31.32
N GLY A 450 7.99 -18.90 -30.85
CA GLY A 450 7.54 -18.80 -29.47
C GLY A 450 8.45 -19.53 -28.47
N PHE A 451 9.01 -20.70 -28.85
CA PHE A 451 9.90 -21.45 -27.97
C PHE A 451 11.22 -20.72 -27.72
N ALA A 452 11.74 -20.00 -28.69
CA ALA A 452 12.93 -19.17 -28.50
C ALA A 452 12.69 -18.09 -27.41
N LYS A 453 11.44 -17.61 -27.28
CA LYS A 453 11.04 -16.63 -26.26
C LYS A 453 10.59 -17.26 -24.95
N LEU A 454 10.30 -18.56 -24.92
CA LEU A 454 9.77 -19.26 -23.75
C LEU A 454 10.67 -19.08 -22.52
N GLY A 455 12.00 -19.17 -22.68
CA GLY A 455 12.95 -18.95 -21.61
C GLY A 455 12.82 -17.58 -20.95
N LYS A 456 12.62 -16.51 -21.76
CA LYS A 456 12.38 -15.15 -21.25
C LYS A 456 11.08 -15.08 -20.45
N HIS A 457 9.99 -15.67 -20.96
CA HIS A 457 8.70 -15.63 -20.27
C HIS A 457 8.67 -16.48 -18.99
N LEU A 458 9.40 -17.59 -18.96
CA LEU A 458 9.58 -18.38 -17.73
C LEU A 458 10.41 -17.63 -16.71
N ALA A 459 11.50 -16.97 -17.11
CA ALA A 459 12.27 -16.09 -16.22
C ALA A 459 11.37 -14.97 -15.65
N SER A 460 10.63 -14.28 -16.50
CA SER A 460 9.66 -13.26 -16.09
C SER A 460 8.62 -13.82 -15.12
N PHE A 461 8.11 -15.02 -15.33
CA PHE A 461 7.16 -15.65 -14.43
C PHE A 461 7.78 -15.96 -13.06
N TYR A 462 9.02 -16.43 -13.00
CA TYR A 462 9.73 -16.65 -11.75
C TYR A 462 10.04 -15.33 -11.03
N ASP A 463 10.42 -14.29 -11.76
CA ASP A 463 10.63 -12.95 -11.23
C ASP A 463 9.34 -12.36 -10.65
N LEU A 464 8.18 -12.57 -11.31
CA LEU A 464 6.88 -12.17 -10.78
C LEU A 464 6.58 -12.83 -9.44
N LEU A 465 6.79 -14.15 -9.36
CA LEU A 465 6.55 -14.88 -8.11
C LEU A 465 7.49 -14.41 -6.99
N ALA A 466 8.75 -14.14 -7.30
CA ALA A 466 9.72 -13.64 -6.34
C ALA A 466 9.42 -12.21 -5.88
N SER A 467 9.03 -11.30 -6.79
CA SER A 467 8.68 -9.91 -6.44
C SER A 467 7.40 -9.84 -5.61
N VAL A 468 6.38 -10.62 -5.96
CA VAL A 468 5.12 -10.68 -5.20
C VAL A 468 5.32 -11.35 -3.82
N ASP A 469 6.23 -12.32 -3.68
CA ASP A 469 6.61 -12.87 -2.37
C ASP A 469 7.24 -11.80 -1.47
N LYS A 470 8.04 -10.90 -2.04
CA LYS A 470 8.64 -9.76 -1.32
C LYS A 470 7.61 -8.71 -0.93
N LEU A 471 6.76 -8.31 -1.87
CA LEU A 471 5.64 -7.43 -1.56
C LEU A 471 4.73 -8.02 -0.49
N GLY A 472 4.60 -9.36 -0.46
CA GLY A 472 3.83 -10.07 0.53
C GLY A 472 4.25 -9.78 1.97
N VAL A 473 5.52 -9.55 2.23
CA VAL A 473 6.01 -9.18 3.56
C VAL A 473 5.38 -7.87 4.03
N LEU A 474 5.23 -6.89 3.13
CA LEU A 474 4.56 -5.61 3.43
C LEU A 474 3.06 -5.78 3.69
N PHE A 475 2.41 -6.67 2.93
CA PHE A 475 0.99 -6.97 3.13
C PHE A 475 0.70 -7.80 4.37
N ASP A 476 1.69 -8.56 4.86
CA ASP A 476 1.60 -9.37 6.07
C ASP A 476 1.89 -8.58 7.35
N LEU A 477 2.23 -7.27 7.26
CA LEU A 477 2.36 -6.41 8.43
C LEU A 477 1.05 -6.41 9.22
N GLU A 478 1.14 -6.83 10.47
CA GLU A 478 -0.01 -6.83 11.38
C GLU A 478 -0.34 -5.38 11.77
N THR A 479 -1.56 -4.97 11.48
CA THR A 479 -2.07 -3.66 11.88
C THR A 479 -2.76 -3.76 13.23
N GLU A 480 -2.72 -2.69 13.98
CA GLU A 480 -3.49 -2.53 15.21
C GLU A 480 -4.99 -2.71 14.95
N LYS A 481 -5.69 -3.24 15.92
CA LYS A 481 -7.13 -3.44 15.79
C LYS A 481 -7.83 -2.08 15.85
N PRO A 482 -8.65 -1.71 14.86
CA PRO A 482 -9.39 -0.45 14.89
C PRO A 482 -10.63 -0.51 15.80
N SER A 483 -10.65 -1.42 16.78
CA SER A 483 -11.74 -1.63 17.73
C SER A 483 -11.38 -1.03 19.08
N GLY A 484 -12.39 -0.56 19.80
CA GLY A 484 -12.24 0.03 21.13
C GLY A 484 -13.14 1.25 21.32
N LEU A 485 -13.09 1.83 22.51
CA LEU A 485 -13.88 2.99 22.86
C LEU A 485 -13.34 4.25 22.20
N ILE A 486 -14.23 5.00 21.56
CA ILE A 486 -13.92 6.30 20.93
C ILE A 486 -14.09 7.44 21.94
N SER A 487 -15.02 7.32 22.87
CA SER A 487 -15.28 8.32 23.90
C SER A 487 -15.55 7.62 25.24
N PRO A 488 -14.54 7.53 26.13
CA PRO A 488 -14.75 6.95 27.45
C PRO A 488 -15.66 7.84 28.31
N PRO A 489 -16.46 7.24 29.19
CA PRO A 489 -17.29 7.98 30.13
C PRO A 489 -16.40 8.59 31.22
N GLY A 490 -16.52 9.90 31.44
CA GLY A 490 -15.91 10.60 32.59
C GLY A 490 -14.99 11.77 32.25
N HIS A 491 -14.76 12.61 33.21
CA HIS A 491 -13.90 13.80 33.11
C HIS A 491 -12.67 13.72 34.07
N MET A 492 -12.37 12.54 34.63
CA MET A 492 -11.19 12.35 35.44
C MET A 492 -10.03 11.91 34.57
N HIS A 493 -8.99 12.73 34.50
CA HIS A 493 -7.79 12.46 33.71
C HIS A 493 -6.72 11.83 34.62
N SER A 494 -6.99 10.61 35.14
CA SER A 494 -6.09 9.91 36.06
C SER A 494 -5.36 8.76 35.36
N LEU A 495 -4.10 8.57 35.72
CA LEU A 495 -3.31 7.39 35.38
C LEU A 495 -3.10 6.55 36.65
N GLN A 496 -3.56 5.32 36.65
CA GLN A 496 -3.41 4.37 37.75
C GLN A 496 -2.48 3.23 37.27
N LEU A 497 -1.44 3.00 38.03
CA LEU A 497 -0.51 1.89 37.84
C LEU A 497 -0.66 0.99 39.06
N GLU A 498 -1.11 -0.26 38.85
CA GLU A 498 -1.38 -1.22 39.91
C GLU A 498 -0.46 -2.44 39.76
N ASP A 499 0.34 -2.71 40.78
CA ASP A 499 1.26 -3.86 40.86
C ASP A 499 2.18 -4.03 39.67
N VAL A 500 2.56 -2.90 39.06
CA VAL A 500 3.45 -2.90 37.88
C VAL A 500 4.86 -3.27 38.30
N VAL A 501 5.42 -4.31 37.69
CA VAL A 501 6.77 -4.76 37.97
C VAL A 501 7.78 -4.02 37.07
N ILE A 502 8.59 -3.17 37.73
CA ILE A 502 9.66 -2.41 37.09
C ILE A 502 10.96 -2.66 37.83
N GLY A 503 12.04 -3.02 37.13
CA GLY A 503 13.33 -3.32 37.75
C GLY A 503 13.24 -4.41 38.83
N GLY A 504 12.36 -5.40 38.60
CA GLY A 504 12.15 -6.53 39.54
C GLY A 504 11.37 -6.18 40.82
N ARG A 505 10.74 -5.01 40.90
CA ARG A 505 9.92 -4.58 42.04
C ARG A 505 8.51 -4.22 41.59
N SER A 506 7.51 -4.77 42.31
CA SER A 506 6.12 -4.35 42.14
C SER A 506 5.90 -2.96 42.76
N ARG A 507 5.24 -2.08 42.01
CA ARG A 507 4.92 -0.70 42.41
C ARG A 507 3.52 -0.33 41.98
N SER A 508 2.86 0.47 42.79
CA SER A 508 1.53 1.02 42.55
C SER A 508 1.51 2.51 42.83
N ILE A 509 0.84 3.28 41.98
CA ILE A 509 0.64 4.72 42.14
C ILE A 509 -0.61 5.14 41.37
N ILE A 510 -1.29 6.17 41.93
CA ILE A 510 -2.37 6.87 41.22
C ILE A 510 -1.89 8.30 41.01
N LEU A 511 -1.90 8.75 39.76
CA LEU A 511 -1.53 10.10 39.37
C LEU A 511 -2.79 10.85 38.94
N SER A 512 -3.04 11.96 39.62
CA SER A 512 -4.11 12.90 39.30
C SER A 512 -3.64 14.03 38.39
N PRO A 513 -4.53 14.81 37.76
CA PRO A 513 -4.16 15.96 36.95
C PRO A 513 -3.20 16.93 37.64
N GLY A 514 -2.08 17.24 37.04
CA GLY A 514 -1.01 18.08 37.58
C GLY A 514 0.05 17.32 38.37
N GLU A 515 -0.10 16.03 38.61
CA GLU A 515 0.92 15.22 39.29
C GLU A 515 1.94 14.65 38.28
N THR A 516 3.16 14.47 38.77
CA THR A 516 4.29 14.05 37.96
C THR A 516 5.04 12.88 38.60
N LEU A 517 5.50 11.94 37.79
CA LEU A 517 6.30 10.79 38.19
C LEU A 517 7.63 10.75 37.43
N ALA A 518 8.72 10.70 38.14
CA ALA A 518 10.04 10.37 37.60
C ALA A 518 10.34 8.87 37.76
N ILE A 519 10.81 8.23 36.73
CA ILE A 519 11.40 6.91 36.79
C ILE A 519 12.90 7.07 36.57
N LEU A 520 13.64 7.03 37.69
CA LEU A 520 15.09 7.18 37.66
C LEU A 520 15.76 5.84 37.44
N GLU A 521 16.35 5.65 36.24
CA GLU A 521 17.01 4.41 35.85
C GLU A 521 18.33 4.66 35.14
N GLU A 522 19.34 3.84 35.42
CA GLU A 522 20.61 3.86 34.71
C GLU A 522 20.56 3.01 33.43
N ASN A 523 19.77 1.93 33.43
CA ASN A 523 19.55 1.03 32.29
C ASN A 523 18.20 1.29 31.62
N GLN A 524 18.19 1.48 30.31
CA GLN A 524 17.10 2.02 29.49
C GLN A 524 15.83 1.15 29.34
N MET A 525 15.81 -0.12 29.80
CA MET A 525 14.80 -1.06 29.29
C MET A 525 13.46 -1.10 30.03
N SER A 526 13.45 -0.83 31.34
CA SER A 526 12.24 -1.06 32.13
C SER A 526 11.26 0.11 32.09
N GLY A 527 11.75 1.34 32.15
CA GLY A 527 10.93 2.54 32.10
C GLY A 527 10.35 2.77 30.71
N GLU A 528 11.13 2.59 29.65
CA GLU A 528 10.69 2.66 28.26
C GLU A 528 9.53 1.69 27.98
N GLN A 529 9.64 0.42 28.42
CA GLN A 529 8.57 -0.56 28.27
C GLN A 529 7.27 -0.14 28.95
N LEU A 530 7.36 0.48 30.15
CA LEU A 530 6.17 1.02 30.80
C LEU A 530 5.54 2.17 30.01
N LEU A 531 6.36 3.13 29.54
CA LEU A 531 5.83 4.23 28.74
C LEU A 531 5.17 3.71 27.45
N HIS A 532 5.79 2.75 26.78
CA HIS A 532 5.21 2.10 25.60
C HIS A 532 3.93 1.34 25.90
N ALA A 533 3.83 0.69 27.06
CA ALA A 533 2.60 0.02 27.49
C ALA A 533 1.47 1.01 27.79
N ILE A 534 1.77 2.15 28.44
CA ILE A 534 0.78 3.22 28.67
C ILE A 534 0.29 3.81 27.33
N TYR A 535 1.19 3.96 26.35
CA TYR A 535 0.89 4.49 25.02
C TYR A 535 0.21 3.46 24.09
N GLY A 536 0.12 2.19 24.52
CA GLY A 536 -0.49 1.10 23.74
C GLY A 536 0.40 0.58 22.60
N PHE A 537 1.73 0.70 22.70
CA PHE A 537 2.68 0.09 21.78
C PHE A 537 3.12 -1.31 22.21
N ASP A 538 3.11 -1.59 23.50
CA ASP A 538 3.51 -2.85 24.10
C ASP A 538 2.47 -3.36 25.10
N ASP A 539 2.49 -4.67 25.32
CA ASP A 539 1.73 -5.30 26.40
C ASP A 539 2.55 -5.23 27.71
N LEU A 540 1.90 -4.95 28.80
CA LEU A 540 2.53 -5.02 30.12
C LEU A 540 2.71 -6.49 30.54
N HIS A 541 3.89 -6.87 31.02
CA HIS A 541 4.16 -8.25 31.43
C HIS A 541 3.50 -8.61 32.75
N GLU A 542 3.49 -7.70 33.73
CA GLU A 542 2.90 -7.91 35.08
C GLU A 542 2.32 -6.60 35.61
N GLY A 543 1.14 -6.66 36.21
CA GLY A 543 0.39 -5.53 36.75
C GLY A 543 -0.69 -5.00 35.81
N HIS A 544 -1.31 -3.89 36.17
CA HIS A 544 -2.40 -3.27 35.42
C HIS A 544 -2.16 -1.76 35.24
N ILE A 545 -2.50 -1.29 34.05
CA ILE A 545 -2.51 0.14 33.70
C ILE A 545 -3.96 0.51 33.46
N LEU A 546 -4.42 1.57 34.14
CA LEU A 546 -5.76 2.12 33.96
C LEU A 546 -5.65 3.63 33.68
N ILE A 547 -6.25 4.04 32.58
CA ILE A 547 -6.43 5.43 32.16
C ILE A 547 -7.91 5.74 32.31
N ASP A 548 -8.27 6.63 33.24
CA ASP A 548 -9.66 6.92 33.59
C ASP A 548 -10.45 5.66 34.00
N GLY A 549 -9.79 4.67 34.61
CA GLY A 549 -10.37 3.41 35.07
C GLY A 549 -10.53 2.35 33.94
N LEU A 550 -9.98 2.60 32.75
CA LEU A 550 -10.01 1.70 31.60
C LEU A 550 -8.60 1.27 31.22
N SER A 551 -8.43 0.04 30.74
CA SER A 551 -7.17 -0.43 30.19
C SER A 551 -6.84 0.30 28.88
N PRO A 552 -5.54 0.53 28.54
CA PRO A 552 -5.15 1.04 27.22
C PRO A 552 -5.76 0.23 26.05
N ASP A 553 -5.93 -1.08 26.20
CA ASP A 553 -6.52 -1.97 25.22
C ASP A 553 -8.04 -1.78 25.00
N ASP A 554 -8.73 -1.13 25.94
CA ASP A 554 -10.15 -0.81 25.82
C ASP A 554 -10.39 0.38 24.91
N PHE A 555 -9.37 1.19 24.67
CA PHE A 555 -9.43 2.34 23.77
C PHE A 555 -9.14 1.94 22.34
N ARG A 556 -9.74 2.65 21.40
CA ARG A 556 -9.23 2.63 20.04
C ARG A 556 -7.85 3.31 20.01
N PRO A 557 -6.84 2.76 19.33
CA PRO A 557 -5.45 3.24 19.42
C PRO A 557 -5.25 4.73 19.13
N ASP A 558 -5.95 5.27 18.12
CA ASP A 558 -5.89 6.69 17.77
C ASP A 558 -6.53 7.57 18.87
N THR A 559 -7.64 7.15 19.46
CA THR A 559 -8.29 7.84 20.58
C THR A 559 -7.40 7.86 21.83
N LEU A 560 -6.72 6.77 22.12
CA LEU A 560 -5.74 6.71 23.20
C LEU A 560 -4.63 7.74 22.96
N ARG A 561 -4.07 7.80 21.74
CA ARG A 561 -2.94 8.66 21.38
C ARG A 561 -3.31 10.13 21.19
N GLU A 562 -4.58 10.47 21.11
CA GLU A 562 -5.03 11.86 21.24
C GLU A 562 -5.03 12.35 22.69
N ARG A 563 -5.14 11.43 23.66
CA ARG A 563 -5.15 11.73 25.11
C ARG A 563 -3.79 11.58 25.76
N VAL A 564 -3.02 10.62 25.29
CA VAL A 564 -1.68 10.29 25.78
C VAL A 564 -0.68 10.70 24.69
N ALA A 565 0.21 11.62 25.00
CA ALA A 565 1.33 11.96 24.10
C ALA A 565 2.60 11.27 24.60
N LEU A 566 3.41 10.80 23.66
CA LEU A 566 4.73 10.22 23.91
C LEU A 566 5.80 11.06 23.23
N VAL A 567 6.83 11.43 23.97
CA VAL A 567 8.08 11.99 23.46
C VAL A 567 9.18 10.97 23.70
N ASP A 568 9.61 10.34 22.65
CA ASP A 568 10.64 9.31 22.62
C ASP A 568 11.86 9.81 21.84
N ASP A 569 12.26 9.14 20.79
CA ASP A 569 13.33 9.60 19.90
C ASP A 569 12.89 10.82 19.04
N ILE A 570 13.89 11.48 18.44
CA ILE A 570 13.64 12.58 17.50
C ILE A 570 13.10 12.01 16.20
N GLU A 571 11.82 12.23 15.94
CA GLU A 571 11.13 11.80 14.73
C GLU A 571 10.74 13.00 13.87
N ILE A 572 11.50 13.28 12.80
CA ILE A 572 11.24 14.36 11.85
C ILE A 572 10.94 13.77 10.47
N PHE A 573 9.89 14.27 9.85
CA PHE A 573 9.60 13.98 8.45
C PHE A 573 9.85 15.21 7.56
N SER A 574 10.09 14.96 6.28
CA SER A 574 10.29 16.03 5.29
C SER A 574 9.01 16.84 5.10
N GLY A 575 8.98 18.05 5.66
CA GLY A 575 7.85 18.97 5.68
C GLY A 575 8.25 20.28 6.33
N THR A 576 7.33 21.22 6.49
CA THR A 576 7.59 22.48 7.18
C THR A 576 7.72 22.27 8.69
N ILE A 577 8.26 23.25 9.40
CA ILE A 577 8.29 23.26 10.87
C ILE A 577 6.85 23.20 11.41
N GLU A 578 5.93 23.98 10.83
CA GLU A 578 4.53 23.97 11.24
C GLU A 578 3.88 22.58 11.08
N GLU A 579 4.06 21.94 9.89
CA GLU A 579 3.58 20.57 9.65
C GLU A 579 4.17 19.55 10.61
N ASN A 580 5.44 19.70 11.01
CA ASN A 580 6.08 18.82 11.97
C ASN A 580 5.54 19.02 13.40
N VAL A 581 4.95 20.15 13.76
CA VAL A 581 4.35 20.40 15.06
C VAL A 581 2.88 20.03 15.09
N ASP A 582 2.09 20.52 14.15
CA ASP A 582 0.63 20.34 14.15
C ASP A 582 0.17 19.01 13.57
N LEU A 583 0.98 18.37 12.70
CA LEU A 583 0.65 17.15 11.95
C LEU A 583 -0.64 17.31 11.12
N ASN A 584 -0.93 18.52 10.66
CA ASN A 584 -2.17 18.90 9.98
C ASN A 584 -3.44 18.52 10.78
N ARG A 585 -3.37 18.52 12.14
CA ARG A 585 -4.52 18.24 12.99
C ARG A 585 -5.51 19.41 12.92
N PHE A 586 -6.72 19.14 12.44
CA PHE A 586 -7.76 20.12 12.20
C PHE A 586 -8.07 21.05 13.38
N GLN A 587 -7.88 20.56 14.61
CA GLN A 587 -8.17 21.32 15.85
C GLN A 587 -7.05 22.28 16.25
N ILE A 588 -5.88 22.17 15.63
CA ILE A 588 -4.71 22.97 15.97
C ILE A 588 -4.62 24.15 15.00
N SER A 589 -4.72 25.35 15.56
CA SER A 589 -4.52 26.57 14.78
C SER A 589 -3.04 26.94 14.69
N PRO A 590 -2.61 27.68 13.65
CA PRO A 590 -1.25 28.24 13.59
C PRO A 590 -0.92 29.12 14.80
N ALA A 591 -1.91 29.74 15.43
CA ALA A 591 -1.73 30.50 16.67
C ALA A 591 -1.34 29.62 17.85
N ALA A 592 -1.92 28.41 17.96
CA ALA A 592 -1.55 27.45 19.01
C ALA A 592 -0.13 26.93 18.83
N VAL A 593 0.31 26.71 17.59
CA VAL A 593 1.71 26.34 17.28
C VAL A 593 2.67 27.42 17.75
N ARG A 594 2.35 28.69 17.44
CA ARG A 594 3.18 29.82 17.87
C ARG A 594 3.18 30.00 19.39
N GLU A 595 2.03 29.81 20.04
CA GLU A 595 1.92 29.89 21.51
C GLU A 595 2.86 28.87 22.17
N ILE A 596 2.79 27.59 21.79
CA ILE A 596 3.59 26.54 22.41
C ILE A 596 5.08 26.70 22.11
N THR A 597 5.48 27.09 20.90
CA THR A 597 6.88 27.33 20.55
C THR A 597 7.44 28.56 21.28
N THR A 598 6.61 29.57 21.57
CA THR A 598 6.99 30.72 22.38
C THR A 598 7.16 30.33 23.86
N GLU A 599 6.29 29.48 24.41
CA GLU A 599 6.43 28.98 25.77
C GLU A 599 7.70 28.13 25.97
N LEU A 600 8.16 27.43 24.93
CA LEU A 600 9.41 26.68 24.90
C LEU A 600 10.63 27.55 24.47
N GLU A 601 10.43 28.84 24.26
CA GLU A 601 11.42 29.80 23.75
C GLU A 601 12.11 29.38 22.44
N LEU A 602 11.45 28.54 21.65
CA LEU A 602 11.91 28.09 20.33
C LEU A 602 11.45 29.02 19.20
N ALA A 603 10.47 29.90 19.45
CA ALA A 603 9.87 30.76 18.44
C ALA A 603 10.89 31.74 17.82
N ASP A 604 11.78 32.32 18.63
CA ASP A 604 12.80 33.25 18.15
C ASP A 604 13.79 32.57 17.21
N ASP A 605 14.24 31.35 17.54
CA ASP A 605 15.11 30.55 16.68
C ASP A 605 14.44 30.26 15.33
N ILE A 606 13.16 29.88 15.36
CA ILE A 606 12.38 29.63 14.14
C ILE A 606 12.24 30.89 13.28
N LEU A 607 11.95 32.04 13.91
CA LEU A 607 11.78 33.31 13.20
C LEU A 607 13.09 33.87 12.62
N HIS A 608 14.24 33.45 13.11
CA HIS A 608 15.54 33.77 12.51
C HIS A 608 15.85 32.96 11.25
N LEU A 609 15.10 31.91 10.95
CA LEU A 609 15.20 31.17 9.70
C LEU A 609 14.56 31.97 8.56
N ALA A 610 15.06 31.77 7.34
CA ALA A 610 14.64 32.55 6.17
C ALA A 610 13.12 32.53 5.90
N ASP A 611 12.50 31.38 6.11
CA ASP A 611 11.07 31.16 5.86
C ASP A 611 10.26 30.99 7.16
N GLY A 612 10.87 31.21 8.35
CA GLY A 612 10.20 31.06 9.64
C GLY A 612 9.58 29.66 9.81
N TYR A 613 8.29 29.59 10.16
CA TYR A 613 7.54 28.33 10.35
C TYR A 613 7.34 27.52 9.06
N ASP A 614 7.43 28.16 7.88
CA ASP A 614 7.35 27.53 6.56
C ASP A 614 8.69 26.91 6.13
N THR A 615 9.75 27.04 6.95
CA THR A 615 11.06 26.42 6.69
C THR A 615 10.91 24.91 6.60
N LYS A 616 11.37 24.34 5.47
CA LYS A 616 11.33 22.90 5.22
C LYS A 616 12.45 22.19 5.94
N LEU A 617 12.09 21.23 6.76
CA LEU A 617 13.02 20.28 7.37
C LEU A 617 13.21 19.09 6.45
N ASN A 618 14.45 18.57 6.41
CA ASN A 618 14.70 17.25 5.83
C ASN A 618 14.51 16.14 6.90
N SER A 619 14.66 14.88 6.53
CA SER A 619 14.51 13.74 7.46
C SER A 619 15.54 13.71 8.61
N THR A 620 16.62 14.49 8.55
CA THR A 620 17.60 14.67 9.64
C THR A 620 17.30 15.88 10.51
N GLY A 621 16.28 16.67 10.17
CA GLY A 621 15.85 17.86 10.90
C GLY A 621 16.61 19.15 10.56
N HIS A 622 17.57 19.11 9.60
CA HIS A 622 18.28 20.34 9.18
C HIS A 622 17.27 21.35 8.60
N PRO A 623 17.35 22.66 8.95
CA PRO A 623 18.48 23.36 9.55
C PRO A 623 18.52 23.44 11.09
N LEU A 624 17.55 22.86 11.80
CA LEU A 624 17.53 22.89 13.27
C LEU A 624 18.63 22.01 13.86
N ASN A 625 19.17 22.43 15.01
CA ASN A 625 20.10 21.61 15.78
C ASN A 625 19.37 20.58 16.64
N ARG A 626 20.10 19.64 17.26
CA ARG A 626 19.52 18.54 18.03
C ARG A 626 18.65 19.01 19.20
N ASN A 627 19.05 20.05 19.92
CA ASN A 627 18.29 20.58 21.06
C ASN A 627 16.98 21.21 20.59
N GLN A 628 17.04 22.02 19.52
CA GLN A 628 15.87 22.62 18.89
C GLN A 628 14.89 21.55 18.39
N LEU A 629 15.40 20.45 17.83
CA LEU A 629 14.57 19.31 17.39
C LEU A 629 13.89 18.64 18.60
N GLN A 630 14.60 18.51 19.71
CA GLN A 630 14.04 17.94 20.93
C GLN A 630 12.91 18.81 21.51
N LEU A 631 13.13 20.13 21.55
CA LEU A 631 12.08 21.09 21.93
C LEU A 631 10.91 21.07 20.93
N LEU A 632 11.19 20.85 19.65
CA LEU A 632 10.15 20.70 18.63
C LEU A 632 9.29 19.45 18.88
N MET A 633 9.88 18.32 19.33
CA MET A 633 9.12 17.12 19.71
C MET A 633 8.22 17.39 20.93
N LEU A 634 8.72 18.14 21.92
CA LEU A 634 7.89 18.58 23.04
C LEU A 634 6.75 19.49 22.58
N ALA A 635 7.01 20.44 21.67
CA ALA A 635 5.98 21.30 21.11
C ALA A 635 4.89 20.48 20.39
N ARG A 636 5.28 19.48 19.57
CA ARG A 636 4.36 18.54 18.89
C ARG A 636 3.47 17.79 19.89
N ALA A 637 4.03 17.33 20.99
CA ALA A 637 3.31 16.61 22.03
C ALA A 637 2.32 17.52 22.77
N LEU A 638 2.74 18.73 23.12
CA LEU A 638 1.97 19.65 23.94
C LEU A 638 0.87 20.41 23.19
N VAL A 639 1.08 20.71 21.89
CA VAL A 639 0.12 21.48 21.08
C VAL A 639 -1.23 20.77 20.97
N GLY A 640 -1.23 19.43 21.00
CA GLY A 640 -2.44 18.60 21.02
C GLY A 640 -3.23 18.64 22.34
N ARG A 641 -2.70 19.28 23.37
CA ARG A 641 -3.28 19.35 24.74
C ARG A 641 -3.62 17.96 25.28
N PRO A 642 -2.65 17.03 25.35
CA PRO A 642 -2.87 15.70 25.90
C PRO A 642 -3.25 15.78 27.38
N HIS A 643 -3.86 14.71 27.90
CA HIS A 643 -4.14 14.57 29.34
C HIS A 643 -2.96 13.92 30.06
N ILE A 644 -2.24 13.04 29.38
CA ILE A 644 -1.05 12.35 29.89
C ILE A 644 0.10 12.60 28.94
N LEU A 645 1.24 13.00 29.49
CA LEU A 645 2.48 13.17 28.73
C LEU A 645 3.53 12.19 29.22
N LEU A 646 4.05 11.40 28.31
CA LEU A 646 5.10 10.43 28.55
C LEU A 646 6.39 10.93 27.90
N ILE A 647 7.48 10.99 28.65
CA ILE A 647 8.77 11.47 28.14
C ILE A 647 9.83 10.40 28.41
N ASN A 648 10.34 9.81 27.34
CA ASN A 648 11.40 8.81 27.42
C ASN A 648 12.77 9.47 27.23
N ARG A 649 13.44 9.82 28.34
CA ARG A 649 14.81 10.36 28.38
C ARG A 649 15.07 11.58 27.48
N ALA A 650 14.05 12.13 26.87
CA ALA A 650 14.17 13.23 25.94
C ALA A 650 14.73 14.51 26.62
N LEU A 651 14.55 14.66 27.92
CA LEU A 651 15.08 15.77 28.69
C LEU A 651 16.58 15.59 29.06
N ASP A 652 17.09 14.36 29.08
CA ASP A 652 18.45 14.05 29.54
C ASP A 652 19.55 14.71 28.72
N SER A 653 19.31 14.90 27.43
CA SER A 653 20.26 15.45 26.48
C SER A 653 20.20 16.97 26.35
N LEU A 654 19.22 17.63 26.98
CA LEU A 654 19.10 19.09 26.90
C LEU A 654 20.14 19.77 27.78
N PRO A 655 20.74 20.88 27.30
CA PRO A 655 21.51 21.80 28.14
C PRO A 655 20.67 22.35 29.28
N ASP A 656 21.30 22.80 30.38
CA ASP A 656 20.60 23.22 31.59
C ASP A 656 19.62 24.37 31.35
N ASP A 657 19.96 25.34 30.49
CA ASP A 657 19.07 26.45 30.13
C ASP A 657 17.82 25.97 29.38
N ASP A 658 17.97 25.09 28.37
CA ASP A 658 16.86 24.51 27.61
C ASP A 658 16.01 23.58 28.49
N LEU A 659 16.65 22.85 29.41
CA LEU A 659 15.98 21.99 30.39
C LEU A 659 15.10 22.78 31.33
N GLU A 660 15.64 23.90 31.89
CA GLU A 660 14.85 24.77 32.79
C GLU A 660 13.60 25.33 32.12
N ARG A 661 13.72 25.73 30.82
CA ARG A 661 12.61 26.18 30.00
C ARG A 661 11.59 25.07 29.77
N ALA A 662 12.06 23.89 29.35
CA ALA A 662 11.18 22.73 29.14
C ALA A 662 10.43 22.36 30.43
N LEU A 663 11.14 22.27 31.60
CA LEU A 663 10.52 21.93 32.87
C LEU A 663 9.53 23.01 33.30
N SER A 664 9.85 24.30 33.16
CA SER A 664 8.94 25.39 33.52
C SER A 664 7.65 25.37 32.70
N CYS A 665 7.76 25.02 31.40
CA CYS A 665 6.62 24.84 30.53
C CYS A 665 5.77 23.61 30.89
N LEU A 666 6.42 22.48 31.22
CA LEU A 666 5.75 21.21 31.54
C LEU A 666 5.03 21.28 32.91
N LEU A 667 5.67 21.89 33.92
CA LEU A 667 5.17 21.97 35.28
C LEU A 667 4.24 23.17 35.51
N ALA A 668 3.89 23.93 34.49
CA ALA A 668 3.01 25.08 34.56
C ALA A 668 1.64 24.68 35.15
N PRO A 669 1.16 25.27 36.27
CA PRO A 669 -0.09 24.86 36.93
C PRO A 669 -1.34 24.91 36.02
N LYS A 670 -1.31 25.75 35.00
CA LYS A 670 -2.40 25.88 34.03
C LYS A 670 -2.67 24.63 33.19
N ARG A 671 -1.70 23.70 33.11
CA ARG A 671 -1.79 22.55 32.17
C ARG A 671 -2.55 21.36 32.76
N GLN A 672 -2.59 21.19 34.08
CA GLN A 672 -3.22 20.03 34.73
C GLN A 672 -2.91 18.69 34.06
N LEU A 673 -1.66 18.51 33.67
CA LEU A 673 -1.16 17.39 32.85
C LEU A 673 -0.57 16.33 33.81
N VAL A 674 -0.96 15.06 33.62
CA VAL A 674 -0.24 13.95 34.23
C VAL A 674 1.04 13.73 33.44
N THR A 675 2.21 13.80 34.08
CA THR A 675 3.49 13.65 33.38
C THR A 675 4.30 12.49 33.96
N VAL A 676 4.73 11.57 33.10
CA VAL A 676 5.63 10.48 33.46
C VAL A 676 6.93 10.63 32.68
N VAL A 677 8.05 10.73 33.38
CA VAL A 677 9.37 10.97 32.77
C VAL A 677 10.31 9.83 33.15
N THR A 678 10.92 9.17 32.19
CA THR A 678 12.11 8.34 32.45
C THR A 678 13.36 9.18 32.27
N THR A 679 14.29 9.07 33.19
CA THR A 679 15.52 9.88 33.19
C THR A 679 16.68 9.17 33.90
N GLY A 680 17.91 9.39 33.42
CA GLY A 680 19.13 9.05 34.13
C GLY A 680 19.66 10.18 35.05
N ARG A 681 19.09 11.38 34.93
CA ARG A 681 19.52 12.60 35.66
C ARG A 681 18.73 12.76 36.95
N ARG A 682 19.47 12.85 38.07
CA ARG A 682 18.85 13.03 39.42
C ARG A 682 18.28 14.43 39.61
N ASP A 683 18.81 15.44 38.97
CA ASP A 683 18.31 16.82 39.03
C ASP A 683 16.93 16.92 38.39
N ILE A 684 16.71 16.28 37.24
CA ILE A 684 15.37 16.20 36.62
C ILE A 684 14.40 15.48 37.55
N ALA A 685 14.79 14.31 38.08
CA ALA A 685 13.95 13.55 38.99
C ALA A 685 13.56 14.35 40.27
N ALA A 686 14.47 15.19 40.77
CA ALA A 686 14.21 16.01 41.95
C ALA A 686 13.20 17.16 41.74
N CYS A 687 12.95 17.55 40.47
CA CYS A 687 11.94 18.56 40.10
C CYS A 687 10.51 18.01 40.04
N LEU A 688 10.32 16.68 40.11
CA LEU A 688 9.03 16.01 39.94
C LEU A 688 8.45 15.56 41.29
N ASN A 689 7.11 15.42 41.38
CA ASN A 689 6.41 15.17 42.64
C ASN A 689 6.72 13.79 43.22
N SER A 690 6.82 12.76 42.39
CA SER A 690 7.07 11.39 42.80
C SER A 690 8.26 10.81 42.04
N VAL A 691 9.07 9.99 42.74
CA VAL A 691 10.24 9.38 42.11
C VAL A 691 10.28 7.87 42.37
N TRP A 692 10.32 7.10 41.30
CA TRP A 692 10.65 5.67 41.34
C TRP A 692 12.11 5.47 40.96
N SER A 693 12.96 5.17 41.97
CA SER A 693 14.36 4.82 41.70
C SER A 693 14.47 3.31 41.40
N LEU A 694 15.06 2.98 40.25
CA LEU A 694 15.38 1.63 39.81
C LEU A 694 16.87 1.29 40.00
N GLN A 695 17.62 2.18 40.69
CA GLN A 695 19.03 1.92 41.00
C GLN A 695 19.14 0.76 41.98
N ASP A 696 20.00 -0.18 41.70
CA ASP A 696 20.44 -1.20 42.64
C ASP A 696 21.09 -0.49 43.82
N THR A 697 20.47 -0.54 44.99
CA THR A 697 21.19 -0.22 46.23
C THR A 697 22.31 -1.26 46.35
N PRO A 698 23.60 -0.87 46.34
CA PRO A 698 24.66 -1.86 46.55
C PRO A 698 24.50 -2.42 47.95
N GLY A 699 24.16 -3.69 48.05
CA GLY A 699 24.44 -4.58 49.15
C GLY A 699 24.05 -4.16 50.58
N SER A 700 22.98 -4.74 51.06
CA SER A 700 23.04 -5.31 52.40
C SER A 700 23.28 -6.81 52.24
N HIS A 701 24.53 -7.20 52.41
CA HIS A 701 24.89 -8.58 52.73
C HIS A 701 24.35 -8.91 54.12
#